data_807996edc7443ce1976110d495474261
#
_entry.id   807996edc7443ce1976110d495474261
#
_cell.length_a   1.000
_cell.length_b   1.000
_cell.length_c   1.000
_cell.angle_alpha   90.00
_cell.angle_beta   90.00
_cell.angle_gamma   90.00
#
_symmetry.space_group_name_H-M   'P 1'
#
loop_
_entity.id
_entity.type
_entity.pdbx_description
1 polymer ?
#
loop_
_entity_poly.entity_id
_entity_poly.type
_entity_poly.pdbx_seq_one_letter_code
_entity_poly.pdbx_strand_id
1 'polypeptide(L)'
;MPAALKPYRDDELRNLRGDDQQGPYQEHDRIYRYDVYNDLGEGRPILGGNSDHPYPRRGRTERKPNASDPSLESRLSLLEQIYVPRDEKFGHLKTSDFLGYSIKAITQGILPAVRTYVDTTPGEFDSFQDIINLYEGGIKLPKVAALEELRKQFPLQLIKDLLPVGGDSLLKLPVPHIIQENKQAWRTDEEFAREVLAGVNPVMITRLTEFPPKSSLDPSKFGDHTSTITAEHIEKNLEGLTVQQALESNRLYILDHHDRFMPFLIDVNNLPGNFIYATRTLFFLRGDGRLTPLAIELSEPIIQGGLTTAKSKVYTPVPSGSVEGWVWELAKAYVAVNDSGWHQLVSHWLNTHAVMEPFVISTNRHLSVTHPVHKLLSPHYRDTMTINALARQTLINAGGIFEMTVFPGKFALGMSAVVYKDWKFTEQGLPDDLIKRGMAVEDPSSPYKVRLLVSDYPYAADGLAIWHAIEQYVSEYLAIYYPNDGVLQGDTEVQAWWKETREVGHGDLKDAPWWPKMQSVPELAKACTTIIWIGSALHAAVNFGQYPYAGFLPNRPTVSRRRMPEPGTEEYAELERDPERAFIHTITSQIQTIIGVSLLEVLSKHSSDELYLGQRDTPEWTSDPKALEVFKRFSDRLVEIESKVVGMNHDPELKNRNGPAKFPYMLLYPNTSDHKGAAAGLTAKGIPNSISI
;
A
#
# COMPACT_ATOMS: atom_id res chain seq x y z
N MET A 1 7.25 32.64 12.39
CA MET A 1 6.84 32.01 13.67
C MET A 1 5.64 32.73 14.24
N PRO A 2 4.52 32.10 14.51
CA PRO A 2 3.36 32.72 15.14
C PRO A 2 3.69 33.37 16.49
N ALA A 3 3.09 34.52 16.76
CA ALA A 3 3.41 35.32 17.96
C ALA A 3 3.17 34.56 19.29
N ALA A 4 2.15 33.71 19.33
CA ALA A 4 1.82 32.88 20.50
C ALA A 4 2.92 31.88 20.89
N LEU A 5 3.80 31.50 19.95
CA LEU A 5 4.93 30.59 20.20
C LEU A 5 6.24 31.32 20.57
N LYS A 6 6.30 32.61 20.37
CA LYS A 6 7.54 33.34 20.59
C LYS A 6 8.15 33.13 21.99
N PRO A 7 7.37 33.12 23.08
CA PRO A 7 7.90 32.86 24.42
C PRO A 7 8.53 31.45 24.55
N TYR A 8 7.94 30.43 23.91
CA TYR A 8 8.45 29.05 23.98
C TYR A 8 9.62 28.82 23.02
N ARG A 9 9.64 29.56 21.90
CA ARG A 9 10.74 29.49 20.94
C ARG A 9 12.10 29.86 21.54
N ASP A 10 12.14 30.91 22.33
CA ASP A 10 13.40 31.37 22.89
C ASP A 10 14.00 30.34 23.86
N ASP A 11 13.15 29.65 24.63
CA ASP A 11 13.59 28.57 25.51
C ASP A 11 14.01 27.31 24.72
N GLU A 12 13.24 26.91 23.71
CA GLU A 12 13.56 25.73 22.88
C GLU A 12 14.81 25.95 22.02
N LEU A 13 15.00 27.18 21.48
CA LEU A 13 16.23 27.52 20.77
C LEU A 13 17.45 27.49 21.67
N ARG A 14 17.32 27.92 22.93
CA ARG A 14 18.39 27.83 23.91
C ARG A 14 18.77 26.38 24.19
N ASN A 15 17.80 25.49 24.35
CA ASN A 15 18.04 24.07 24.52
C ASN A 15 18.67 23.44 23.27
N LEU A 16 18.31 23.88 22.07
CA LEU A 16 18.85 23.36 20.81
C LEU A 16 20.31 23.81 20.58
N ARG A 17 20.64 25.06 20.90
CA ARG A 17 21.93 25.71 20.62
C ARG A 17 22.92 25.67 21.78
N GLY A 18 22.46 25.49 23.02
CA GLY A 18 23.19 25.78 24.22
C GLY A 18 23.15 27.26 24.60
N ASP A 19 23.66 27.60 25.78
CA ASP A 19 23.52 28.94 26.39
C ASP A 19 24.25 30.07 25.64
N ASP A 20 25.21 29.75 24.78
CA ASP A 20 26.13 30.71 24.17
C ASP A 20 25.64 31.28 22.84
N GLN A 21 24.57 30.79 22.25
CA GLN A 21 24.08 31.25 20.94
C GLN A 21 22.72 31.95 21.03
N GLN A 22 22.73 33.24 20.75
CA GLN A 22 21.53 34.08 20.72
C GLN A 22 21.20 34.57 19.32
N GLY A 23 19.96 34.96 19.08
CA GLY A 23 19.52 35.55 17.82
C GLY A 23 18.45 34.74 17.09
N PRO A 24 18.08 35.15 15.87
CA PRO A 24 17.09 34.44 15.07
C PRO A 24 17.61 33.06 14.64
N TYR A 25 16.68 32.13 14.40
CA TYR A 25 16.99 30.81 13.87
C TYR A 25 17.76 30.88 12.57
N GLN A 26 18.83 30.09 12.46
CA GLN A 26 19.70 30.00 11.29
C GLN A 26 19.69 28.60 10.72
N GLU A 27 20.13 28.43 9.47
CA GLU A 27 20.20 27.11 8.84
C GLU A 27 21.10 26.13 9.59
N HIS A 28 22.19 26.62 10.19
CA HIS A 28 23.12 25.77 10.97
C HIS A 28 22.56 25.32 12.32
N ASP A 29 21.44 25.88 12.79
CA ASP A 29 20.73 25.42 13.98
C ASP A 29 19.98 24.10 13.74
N ARG A 30 19.95 23.61 12.53
CA ARG A 30 19.44 22.29 12.20
C ARG A 30 20.44 21.22 12.59
N ILE A 31 19.94 20.16 13.22
CA ILE A 31 20.77 19.06 13.69
C ILE A 31 21.32 18.23 12.51
N TYR A 32 20.67 18.30 11.35
CA TYR A 32 20.98 17.54 10.15
C TYR A 32 20.79 18.39 8.88
N ARG A 33 21.41 17.95 7.81
CA ARG A 33 21.23 18.57 6.48
C ARG A 33 20.32 17.70 5.64
N TYR A 34 19.29 18.32 5.09
CA TYR A 34 18.53 17.77 3.98
C TYR A 34 19.14 18.31 2.69
N ASP A 35 19.89 17.48 2.03
CA ASP A 35 20.49 17.81 0.75
C ASP A 35 19.45 18.01 -0.34
N VAL A 36 19.89 18.46 -1.51
CA VAL A 36 19.03 18.64 -2.67
C VAL A 36 18.38 17.29 -3.04
N TYR A 37 17.18 17.33 -3.56
CA TYR A 37 16.55 16.18 -4.20
C TYR A 37 17.47 15.58 -5.26
N ASN A 38 17.44 14.27 -5.39
CA ASN A 38 18.34 13.55 -6.27
C ASN A 38 17.61 13.02 -7.51
N ASP A 39 18.23 13.23 -8.67
CA ASP A 39 17.87 12.59 -9.92
C ASP A 39 19.00 11.66 -10.34
N LEU A 40 18.65 10.52 -10.93
CA LEU A 40 19.63 9.54 -11.44
C LEU A 40 19.99 9.77 -12.91
N GLY A 41 19.47 10.84 -13.54
CA GLY A 41 19.71 11.10 -14.95
C GLY A 41 18.88 10.22 -15.87
N GLU A 42 19.39 9.93 -17.05
CA GLU A 42 18.74 9.10 -18.07
C GLU A 42 18.56 7.65 -17.61
N GLY A 43 17.54 6.99 -18.12
CA GLY A 43 17.31 5.58 -17.88
C GLY A 43 15.86 5.18 -17.79
N ARG A 44 15.62 3.93 -17.39
CA ARG A 44 14.28 3.37 -17.20
C ARG A 44 13.49 4.23 -16.20
N PRO A 45 12.18 4.48 -16.44
CA PRO A 45 11.37 5.31 -15.57
C PRO A 45 11.39 4.78 -14.13
N ILE A 46 11.87 5.62 -13.24
CA ILE A 46 11.88 5.36 -11.80
C ILE A 46 11.20 6.54 -11.13
N LEU A 47 10.12 6.27 -10.41
CA LEU A 47 9.34 7.31 -9.75
C LEU A 47 10.23 8.18 -8.84
N GLY A 48 10.33 9.47 -9.16
CA GLY A 48 11.17 10.43 -8.45
C GLY A 48 12.69 10.21 -8.61
N GLY A 49 13.15 9.54 -9.67
CA GLY A 49 14.54 9.11 -9.73
C GLY A 49 15.32 9.31 -11.02
N ASN A 50 14.73 9.76 -12.09
CA ASN A 50 15.46 10.05 -13.32
C ASN A 50 14.97 11.34 -14.00
N SER A 51 15.62 11.71 -15.13
CA SER A 51 15.27 12.92 -15.87
C SER A 51 13.86 12.89 -16.49
N ASP A 52 13.38 11.70 -16.87
CA ASP A 52 12.09 11.55 -17.53
C ASP A 52 10.92 11.53 -16.53
N HIS A 53 11.17 11.02 -15.32
CA HIS A 53 10.19 10.90 -14.26
C HIS A 53 10.77 11.38 -12.91
N PRO A 54 11.13 12.68 -12.78
CA PRO A 54 11.79 13.21 -11.60
C PRO A 54 10.85 13.41 -10.38
N TYR A 55 9.54 13.24 -10.55
CA TYR A 55 8.55 13.52 -9.51
C TYR A 55 7.73 12.28 -9.11
N PRO A 56 7.20 12.21 -7.88
CA PRO A 56 7.51 13.13 -6.79
C PRO A 56 9.00 13.06 -6.45
N ARG A 57 9.60 14.18 -6.02
CA ARG A 57 11.02 14.23 -5.68
C ARG A 57 11.32 13.35 -4.48
N ARG A 58 12.46 12.73 -4.46
CA ARG A 58 12.90 11.82 -3.40
C ARG A 58 14.22 12.27 -2.77
N GLY A 59 14.54 11.66 -1.63
CA GLY A 59 15.84 11.80 -1.00
C GLY A 59 16.97 11.30 -1.91
N ARG A 60 18.17 11.78 -1.66
CA ARG A 60 19.38 11.45 -2.42
C ARG A 60 19.78 9.99 -2.25
N THR A 61 19.99 9.25 -3.32
CA THR A 61 20.41 7.84 -3.29
C THR A 61 21.89 7.63 -3.57
N GLU A 62 22.56 8.60 -4.23
CA GLU A 62 23.97 8.51 -4.69
C GLU A 62 24.26 7.36 -5.65
N ARG A 63 23.24 6.74 -6.22
CA ARG A 63 23.39 5.65 -7.18
C ARG A 63 23.77 6.17 -8.55
N LYS A 64 24.53 5.34 -9.28
CA LYS A 64 24.88 5.57 -10.68
C LYS A 64 24.06 4.63 -11.56
N PRO A 65 23.87 4.95 -12.85
CA PRO A 65 23.36 4.01 -13.82
C PRO A 65 24.19 2.71 -13.83
N ASN A 66 23.54 1.59 -14.12
CA ASN A 66 24.24 0.32 -14.28
C ASN A 66 25.15 0.37 -15.51
N ALA A 67 26.40 -0.06 -15.37
CA ALA A 67 27.39 0.00 -16.47
C ALA A 67 27.03 -0.93 -17.64
N SER A 68 26.34 -2.04 -17.40
CA SER A 68 25.91 -3.00 -18.42
C SER A 68 24.56 -2.67 -19.06
N ASP A 69 23.72 -1.94 -18.36
CA ASP A 69 22.42 -1.45 -18.83
C ASP A 69 22.16 -0.08 -18.23
N PRO A 70 22.47 1.00 -18.95
CA PRO A 70 22.28 2.37 -18.47
C PRO A 70 20.84 2.73 -18.14
N SER A 71 19.85 1.93 -18.60
CA SER A 71 18.45 2.10 -18.24
C SER A 71 18.12 1.63 -16.82
N LEU A 72 19.07 1.01 -16.12
CA LEU A 72 18.90 0.47 -14.79
C LEU A 72 19.76 1.23 -13.77
N GLU A 73 19.25 1.38 -12.56
CA GLU A 73 20.09 1.75 -11.42
C GLU A 73 21.08 0.63 -11.11
N SER A 74 22.33 1.01 -10.82
CA SER A 74 23.25 0.05 -10.22
C SER A 74 22.76 -0.32 -8.82
N ARG A 75 22.88 -1.60 -8.45
CA ARG A 75 22.72 -1.99 -7.05
C ARG A 75 23.87 -1.45 -6.23
N LEU A 76 23.55 -0.95 -5.04
CA LEU A 76 24.59 -0.66 -4.08
C LEU A 76 25.25 -1.97 -3.63
N SER A 77 26.57 -1.94 -3.43
CA SER A 77 27.26 -3.02 -2.74
C SER A 77 26.83 -3.07 -1.27
N LEU A 78 27.12 -4.18 -0.59
CA LEU A 78 26.86 -4.35 0.85
C LEU A 78 27.46 -3.24 1.72
N LEU A 79 28.53 -2.60 1.25
CA LEU A 79 29.27 -1.58 1.97
C LEU A 79 28.77 -0.16 1.68
N GLU A 80 28.00 0.02 0.62
CA GLU A 80 27.44 1.31 0.23
C GLU A 80 26.05 1.47 0.86
N GLN A 81 25.85 2.55 1.59
CA GLN A 81 24.56 2.88 2.19
C GLN A 81 23.96 4.04 1.43
N ILE A 82 22.65 3.98 1.18
CA ILE A 82 21.88 5.14 0.73
C ILE A 82 21.95 6.19 1.84
N TYR A 83 22.19 7.44 1.43
CA TYR A 83 22.18 8.53 2.37
C TYR A 83 20.79 8.71 3.00
N VAL A 84 20.77 8.72 4.32
CA VAL A 84 19.59 9.08 5.11
C VAL A 84 20.07 10.10 6.14
N PRO A 85 19.39 11.23 6.31
CA PRO A 85 19.70 12.20 7.36
C PRO A 85 19.78 11.53 8.73
N ARG A 86 20.69 11.98 9.58
CA ARG A 86 21.00 11.33 10.85
C ARG A 86 19.76 11.08 11.72
N ASP A 87 18.89 12.08 11.81
CA ASP A 87 17.72 12.06 12.69
C ASP A 87 16.55 11.26 12.10
N GLU A 88 16.65 10.88 10.83
CA GLU A 88 15.69 10.03 10.13
C GLU A 88 16.12 8.54 10.13
N LYS A 89 17.29 8.22 10.69
CA LYS A 89 17.76 6.84 10.79
C LYS A 89 16.95 6.08 11.83
N PHE A 90 16.73 4.79 11.56
CA PHE A 90 16.14 3.89 12.55
C PHE A 90 16.86 3.95 13.91
N GLY A 91 16.09 3.95 14.98
CA GLY A 91 16.59 3.78 16.33
C GLY A 91 17.27 2.41 16.49
N HIS A 92 18.07 2.27 17.58
CA HIS A 92 18.82 1.03 17.84
C HIS A 92 17.92 -0.20 17.99
N LEU A 93 16.76 -0.06 18.62
CA LEU A 93 15.79 -1.15 18.78
C LEU A 93 15.26 -1.62 17.45
N LYS A 94 14.76 -0.70 16.63
CA LYS A 94 14.23 -1.01 15.30
C LYS A 94 15.29 -1.56 14.36
N THR A 95 16.53 -1.08 14.47
CA THR A 95 17.65 -1.62 13.71
C THR A 95 17.98 -3.05 14.15
N SER A 96 17.90 -3.36 15.44
CA SER A 96 18.16 -4.70 15.98
C SER A 96 17.00 -5.67 15.72
N ASP A 97 15.77 -5.19 15.81
CA ASP A 97 14.57 -5.98 15.54
C ASP A 97 14.52 -6.38 14.05
N PHE A 98 15.53 -5.74 13.16
CA PHE A 98 15.40 -6.33 12.03
C PHE A 98 15.42 -5.98 10.59
N LEU A 99 14.69 -4.89 10.25
CA LEU A 99 14.23 -4.72 8.89
C LEU A 99 15.38 -4.60 7.87
N GLY A 100 16.36 -3.78 8.21
CA GLY A 100 17.52 -3.56 7.34
C GLY A 100 18.34 -4.82 7.08
N TYR A 101 18.42 -5.71 8.07
CA TYR A 101 19.19 -6.94 7.96
C TYR A 101 18.41 -8.04 7.26
N SER A 102 17.11 -8.19 7.55
CA SER A 102 16.28 -9.21 6.92
C SER A 102 16.08 -8.97 5.44
N ILE A 103 15.80 -7.73 5.05
CA ILE A 103 15.70 -7.34 3.64
C ILE A 103 17.06 -7.49 2.94
N LYS A 104 18.17 -7.12 3.58
CA LYS A 104 19.51 -7.36 3.05
C LYS A 104 19.81 -8.86 2.87
N ALA A 105 19.48 -9.68 3.84
CA ALA A 105 19.68 -11.13 3.77
C ALA A 105 18.88 -11.77 2.64
N ILE A 106 17.61 -11.40 2.49
CA ILE A 106 16.76 -11.88 1.39
C ILE A 106 17.34 -11.48 0.04
N THR A 107 17.73 -10.21 -0.11
CA THR A 107 18.21 -9.70 -1.40
C THR A 107 19.59 -10.21 -1.80
N GLN A 108 20.49 -10.35 -0.85
CA GLN A 108 21.89 -10.63 -1.12
C GLN A 108 22.22 -12.11 -1.05
N GLY A 109 21.42 -12.85 -0.32
CA GLY A 109 21.62 -14.23 -0.07
C GLY A 109 20.72 -15.17 -0.84
N ILE A 110 19.43 -14.93 -0.81
CA ILE A 110 18.45 -15.81 -1.45
C ILE A 110 18.42 -15.56 -2.96
N LEU A 111 18.56 -14.31 -3.44
CA LEU A 111 18.45 -13.97 -4.85
C LEU A 111 19.47 -14.64 -5.80
N PRO A 112 20.78 -14.68 -5.51
CA PRO A 112 21.73 -15.41 -6.35
C PRO A 112 21.48 -16.92 -6.34
N ALA A 113 21.13 -17.48 -5.18
CA ALA A 113 20.80 -18.89 -5.03
C ALA A 113 19.55 -19.27 -5.83
N VAL A 114 18.53 -18.42 -5.79
CA VAL A 114 17.28 -18.60 -6.53
C VAL A 114 17.46 -18.46 -8.04
N ARG A 115 18.25 -17.51 -8.52
CA ARG A 115 18.55 -17.40 -9.97
C ARG A 115 19.22 -18.64 -10.51
N THR A 116 20.09 -19.26 -9.72
CA THR A 116 20.76 -20.52 -10.10
C THR A 116 19.78 -21.70 -10.04
N TYR A 117 18.76 -21.62 -9.21
CA TYR A 117 17.78 -22.70 -8.98
C TYR A 117 16.60 -22.66 -9.99
N VAL A 118 16.15 -21.48 -10.40
CA VAL A 118 15.06 -21.31 -11.40
C VAL A 118 15.40 -21.95 -12.75
N ASP A 119 16.70 -22.03 -13.11
CA ASP A 119 17.14 -22.64 -14.38
C ASP A 119 17.22 -24.18 -14.33
N THR A 120 17.09 -24.84 -13.17
CA THR A 120 17.50 -26.26 -13.05
C THR A 120 16.55 -27.18 -12.27
N THR A 121 15.39 -26.72 -11.70
CA THR A 121 14.66 -27.58 -10.74
C THR A 121 13.17 -27.70 -10.97
N PRO A 122 12.63 -28.96 -10.93
CA PRO A 122 11.20 -29.25 -10.81
C PRO A 122 10.78 -29.19 -9.34
N GLY A 123 10.47 -28.02 -8.79
CA GLY A 123 9.93 -27.84 -7.46
C GLY A 123 8.71 -26.92 -7.54
N GLU A 124 7.57 -27.46 -7.90
CA GLU A 124 6.29 -26.76 -7.84
C GLU A 124 5.49 -27.32 -6.66
N PHE A 125 4.57 -26.54 -6.12
CA PHE A 125 3.51 -27.07 -5.29
C PHE A 125 2.50 -27.78 -6.18
N ASP A 126 2.08 -28.97 -5.79
CA ASP A 126 1.10 -29.78 -6.53
C ASP A 126 -0.29 -29.75 -5.86
N SER A 127 -0.37 -29.33 -4.59
CA SER A 127 -1.62 -29.28 -3.83
C SER A 127 -1.66 -28.09 -2.89
N PHE A 128 -2.88 -27.66 -2.49
CA PHE A 128 -3.02 -26.64 -1.44
C PHE A 128 -2.42 -27.11 -0.12
N GLN A 129 -2.42 -28.43 0.14
CA GLN A 129 -1.78 -28.96 1.33
C GLN A 129 -0.26 -28.77 1.33
N ASP A 130 0.39 -28.83 0.15
CA ASP A 130 1.82 -28.52 0.05
C ASP A 130 2.11 -27.07 0.44
N ILE A 131 1.24 -26.14 0.03
CA ILE A 131 1.33 -24.74 0.41
C ILE A 131 1.04 -24.56 1.91
N ILE A 132 0.03 -25.25 2.44
CA ILE A 132 -0.32 -25.22 3.88
C ILE A 132 0.82 -25.78 4.73
N ASN A 133 1.55 -26.77 4.24
CA ASN A 133 2.71 -27.34 4.95
C ASN A 133 3.79 -26.28 5.22
N LEU A 134 3.91 -25.25 4.38
CA LEU A 134 4.81 -24.11 4.62
C LEU A 134 4.56 -23.43 5.99
N TYR A 135 3.31 -23.45 6.45
CA TYR A 135 2.88 -22.81 7.70
C TYR A 135 2.75 -23.80 8.88
N GLU A 136 2.36 -25.03 8.64
CA GLU A 136 2.10 -26.01 9.69
C GLU A 136 3.31 -26.89 10.02
N GLY A 137 3.84 -27.61 9.05
CA GLY A 137 4.96 -28.53 9.21
C GLY A 137 6.32 -27.95 8.87
N GLY A 138 6.31 -26.91 8.04
CA GLY A 138 7.50 -26.42 7.34
C GLY A 138 7.84 -27.28 6.12
N ILE A 139 8.57 -26.70 5.19
CA ILE A 139 9.07 -27.39 3.99
C ILE A 139 10.59 -27.49 4.04
N LYS A 140 11.12 -28.60 3.54
CA LYS A 140 12.58 -28.77 3.38
C LYS A 140 13.02 -27.93 2.20
N LEU A 141 13.92 -26.98 2.46
CA LEU A 141 14.61 -26.28 1.38
C LEU A 141 15.61 -27.24 0.72
N PRO A 142 15.74 -27.20 -0.62
CA PRO A 142 16.74 -28.00 -1.29
C PRO A 142 18.13 -27.66 -0.78
N LYS A 143 19.00 -28.66 -0.67
CA LYS A 143 20.43 -28.46 -0.34
C LYS A 143 21.11 -27.77 -1.53
N VAL A 144 21.09 -26.46 -1.56
CA VAL A 144 21.83 -25.69 -2.54
C VAL A 144 23.19 -25.32 -1.92
N ALA A 145 24.26 -25.68 -2.59
CA ALA A 145 25.63 -25.32 -2.15
C ALA A 145 25.77 -23.81 -1.88
N ALA A 146 24.99 -22.97 -2.58
CA ALA A 146 24.89 -21.53 -2.34
C ALA A 146 24.30 -21.16 -0.97
N LEU A 147 23.41 -21.96 -0.37
CA LEU A 147 22.89 -21.72 0.98
C LEU A 147 23.95 -21.95 2.06
N GLU A 148 24.89 -22.87 1.83
CA GLU A 148 26.02 -23.08 2.73
C GLU A 148 27.09 -21.98 2.61
N GLU A 149 27.31 -21.46 1.39
CA GLU A 149 28.19 -20.32 1.18
C GLU A 149 27.61 -19.03 1.79
N LEU A 150 26.31 -18.87 1.73
CA LEU A 150 25.58 -17.79 2.42
C LEU A 150 25.70 -17.86 3.95
N ARG A 151 25.68 -19.06 4.54
CA ARG A 151 25.91 -19.27 5.98
C ARG A 151 27.29 -18.79 6.42
N LYS A 152 28.26 -18.76 5.52
CA LYS A 152 29.64 -18.32 5.83
C LYS A 152 29.82 -16.82 5.75
N GLN A 153 29.01 -16.12 4.95
CA GLN A 153 29.16 -14.68 4.67
C GLN A 153 28.31 -13.78 5.58
N PHE A 154 27.35 -14.31 6.33
CA PHE A 154 26.42 -13.54 7.15
C PHE A 154 26.49 -13.88 8.65
N PRO A 155 26.20 -12.91 9.54
CA PRO A 155 26.08 -13.17 10.98
C PRO A 155 25.04 -14.26 11.23
N LEU A 156 25.47 -15.33 11.90
CA LEU A 156 24.69 -16.55 12.14
C LEU A 156 23.28 -16.34 12.71
N GLN A 157 23.05 -15.25 13.44
CA GLN A 157 21.77 -14.97 14.08
C GLN A 157 20.67 -14.65 13.06
N LEU A 158 21.01 -13.90 12.05
CA LEU A 158 20.06 -13.43 11.04
C LEU A 158 19.56 -14.52 10.11
N ILE A 159 20.48 -15.42 9.71
CA ILE A 159 20.13 -16.61 8.92
C ILE A 159 19.36 -17.62 9.79
N LYS A 160 19.65 -17.65 11.10
CA LYS A 160 18.91 -18.48 12.07
C LYS A 160 17.46 -18.03 12.23
N ASP A 161 17.20 -16.73 12.20
CA ASP A 161 15.86 -16.17 12.37
C ASP A 161 15.01 -16.30 11.10
N LEU A 162 15.65 -16.27 9.92
CA LEU A 162 15.00 -16.46 8.61
C LEU A 162 14.91 -17.92 8.16
N LEU A 163 15.87 -18.73 8.55
CA LEU A 163 15.95 -20.16 8.26
C LEU A 163 16.13 -20.91 9.57
N PRO A 164 15.09 -21.53 10.15
CA PRO A 164 15.22 -22.30 11.39
C PRO A 164 16.34 -23.31 11.29
N VAL A 165 17.28 -23.23 12.22
CA VAL A 165 18.50 -24.06 12.22
C VAL A 165 18.24 -25.37 12.94
N GLY A 166 18.09 -26.41 12.18
CA GLY A 166 18.31 -27.79 12.60
C GLY A 166 18.82 -28.52 11.38
N GLY A 167 19.71 -29.50 11.51
CA GLY A 167 20.47 -30.15 10.44
C GLY A 167 19.79 -30.51 9.10
N ASP A 168 18.46 -30.37 9.00
CA ASP A 168 17.64 -30.25 7.80
C ASP A 168 17.07 -28.83 7.77
N SER A 169 17.38 -28.04 6.75
CA SER A 169 16.91 -26.65 6.57
C SER A 169 15.39 -26.65 6.36
N LEU A 170 14.64 -26.49 7.44
CA LEU A 170 13.17 -26.46 7.44
C LEU A 170 12.73 -24.99 7.46
N LEU A 171 12.08 -24.54 6.39
CA LEU A 171 11.42 -23.23 6.36
C LEU A 171 9.99 -23.39 6.89
N LYS A 172 9.67 -22.70 7.95
CA LYS A 172 8.33 -22.62 8.51
C LYS A 172 7.96 -21.17 8.74
N LEU A 173 6.83 -20.74 8.17
CA LEU A 173 6.30 -19.40 8.30
C LEU A 173 5.07 -19.37 9.23
N PRO A 174 4.74 -18.22 9.85
CA PRO A 174 3.51 -18.09 10.63
C PRO A 174 2.26 -18.35 9.78
N VAL A 175 1.20 -18.86 10.38
CA VAL A 175 -0.08 -19.09 9.66
C VAL A 175 -0.73 -17.74 9.32
N PRO A 176 -0.99 -17.44 8.02
CA PRO A 176 -1.72 -16.23 7.66
C PRO A 176 -3.15 -16.23 8.20
N HIS A 177 -3.65 -15.06 8.62
CA HIS A 177 -4.97 -14.96 9.26
C HIS A 177 -6.11 -15.45 8.36
N ILE A 178 -6.02 -15.24 7.05
CA ILE A 178 -7.06 -15.67 6.08
C ILE A 178 -7.36 -17.17 6.11
N ILE A 179 -6.40 -18.01 6.52
CA ILE A 179 -6.55 -19.45 6.62
C ILE A 179 -6.52 -19.99 8.05
N GLN A 180 -6.42 -19.12 9.05
CA GLN A 180 -6.23 -19.51 10.44
C GLN A 180 -7.45 -20.24 11.01
N GLU A 181 -8.65 -19.68 10.87
CA GLU A 181 -9.90 -20.21 11.39
C GLU A 181 -10.65 -21.08 10.35
N ASN A 182 -10.55 -20.72 9.06
CA ASN A 182 -11.21 -21.42 7.98
C ASN A 182 -10.32 -21.50 6.74
N LYS A 183 -9.69 -22.64 6.54
CA LYS A 183 -8.75 -22.89 5.42
C LYS A 183 -9.37 -22.80 4.03
N GLN A 184 -10.70 -22.81 3.91
CA GLN A 184 -11.42 -22.77 2.63
C GLN A 184 -12.14 -21.44 2.38
N ALA A 185 -12.11 -20.51 3.33
CA ALA A 185 -12.83 -19.23 3.23
C ALA A 185 -12.46 -18.43 1.98
N TRP A 186 -11.18 -18.35 1.66
CA TRP A 186 -10.62 -17.59 0.52
C TRP A 186 -11.19 -18.01 -0.84
N ARG A 187 -11.70 -19.24 -0.98
CA ARG A 187 -12.33 -19.75 -2.22
C ARG A 187 -13.74 -19.22 -2.43
N THR A 188 -14.39 -18.76 -1.37
CA THR A 188 -15.80 -18.34 -1.44
C THR A 188 -15.94 -16.99 -2.14
N ASP A 189 -17.05 -16.82 -2.85
CA ASP A 189 -17.38 -15.55 -3.49
C ASP A 189 -17.65 -14.45 -2.47
N GLU A 190 -18.14 -14.83 -1.29
CA GLU A 190 -18.37 -13.90 -0.18
C GLU A 190 -17.06 -13.31 0.34
N GLU A 191 -16.03 -14.16 0.58
CA GLU A 191 -14.73 -13.66 1.04
C GLU A 191 -14.02 -12.84 -0.03
N PHE A 192 -14.05 -13.30 -1.28
CA PHE A 192 -13.51 -12.55 -2.42
C PHE A 192 -14.11 -11.13 -2.52
N ALA A 193 -15.42 -11.00 -2.39
CA ALA A 193 -16.10 -9.72 -2.42
C ALA A 193 -15.86 -8.90 -1.13
N ARG A 194 -15.77 -9.55 0.04
CA ARG A 194 -15.45 -8.88 1.30
C ARG A 194 -14.08 -8.21 1.27
N GLU A 195 -13.07 -8.89 0.70
CA GLU A 195 -11.72 -8.34 0.65
C GLU A 195 -11.59 -7.04 -0.13
N VAL A 196 -12.49 -6.72 -1.05
CA VAL A 196 -12.49 -5.41 -1.71
C VAL A 196 -12.98 -4.27 -0.80
N LEU A 197 -13.62 -4.59 0.33
CA LEU A 197 -14.09 -3.65 1.35
C LEU A 197 -13.24 -3.66 2.63
N ALA A 198 -12.65 -4.80 2.96
CA ALA A 198 -12.00 -5.06 4.25
C ALA A 198 -10.67 -5.82 4.14
N GLY A 199 -10.16 -6.02 2.93
CA GLY A 199 -8.86 -6.65 2.70
C GLY A 199 -7.70 -5.66 2.72
N VAL A 200 -6.61 -6.04 2.05
CA VAL A 200 -5.36 -5.27 2.02
C VAL A 200 -5.39 -4.09 1.04
N ASN A 201 -6.34 -4.07 0.08
CA ASN A 201 -6.47 -3.00 -0.91
C ASN A 201 -7.91 -2.47 -1.02
N PRO A 202 -8.48 -1.93 0.07
CA PRO A 202 -9.87 -1.52 0.10
C PRO A 202 -10.14 -0.18 -0.60
N VAL A 203 -9.11 0.43 -1.18
CA VAL A 203 -9.16 1.77 -1.80
C VAL A 203 -9.50 1.75 -3.29
N MET A 204 -9.80 0.58 -3.86
CA MET A 204 -9.91 0.41 -5.32
C MET A 204 -11.34 0.33 -5.84
N ILE A 205 -12.26 -0.23 -5.07
CA ILE A 205 -13.65 -0.38 -5.48
C ILE A 205 -14.31 0.97 -5.73
N THR A 206 -15.08 1.06 -6.84
CA THR A 206 -15.82 2.25 -7.23
C THR A 206 -17.27 1.90 -7.52
N ARG A 207 -18.18 2.88 -7.37
CA ARG A 207 -19.56 2.71 -7.78
C ARG A 207 -19.64 2.69 -9.31
N LEU A 208 -20.37 1.73 -9.87
CA LEU A 208 -20.67 1.70 -11.30
C LEU A 208 -21.75 2.73 -11.60
N THR A 209 -21.50 3.61 -12.59
CA THR A 209 -22.41 4.68 -12.97
C THR A 209 -22.99 4.51 -14.38
N GLU A 210 -22.39 3.66 -15.18
CA GLU A 210 -22.80 3.38 -16.55
C GLU A 210 -22.62 1.90 -16.87
N PHE A 211 -23.55 1.32 -17.64
CA PHE A 211 -23.48 -0.07 -18.10
C PHE A 211 -23.74 -0.21 -19.59
N PRO A 212 -22.94 -0.98 -20.36
CA PRO A 212 -21.69 -1.64 -19.90
C PRO A 212 -20.60 -0.63 -19.53
N PRO A 213 -19.62 -1.01 -18.69
CA PRO A 213 -18.48 -0.17 -18.36
C PRO A 213 -17.73 0.28 -19.61
N LYS A 214 -17.43 1.58 -19.71
CA LYS A 214 -16.65 2.15 -20.81
C LYS A 214 -15.19 2.27 -20.45
N SER A 215 -14.33 2.32 -21.48
CA SER A 215 -12.91 2.58 -21.35
C SER A 215 -12.59 4.06 -21.53
N SER A 216 -11.60 4.54 -20.78
CA SER A 216 -11.00 5.87 -20.90
C SER A 216 -9.72 5.88 -21.76
N LEU A 217 -9.30 4.72 -22.29
CA LEU A 217 -8.13 4.61 -23.15
C LEU A 217 -8.35 5.39 -24.47
N ASP A 218 -7.26 5.97 -24.99
CA ASP A 218 -7.27 6.70 -26.25
C ASP A 218 -7.67 5.78 -27.42
N PRO A 219 -8.87 5.97 -28.02
CA PRO A 219 -9.36 5.09 -29.09
C PRO A 219 -8.47 5.08 -30.34
N SER A 220 -7.66 6.14 -30.56
CA SER A 220 -6.74 6.21 -31.70
C SER A 220 -5.55 5.25 -31.56
N LYS A 221 -5.25 4.80 -30.33
CA LYS A 221 -4.16 3.86 -30.00
C LYS A 221 -4.66 2.47 -29.62
N PHE A 222 -5.81 2.43 -28.94
CA PHE A 222 -6.32 1.22 -28.34
C PHE A 222 -7.59 0.69 -29.01
N GLY A 223 -8.30 1.49 -29.83
CA GLY A 223 -9.60 1.11 -30.36
C GLY A 223 -10.70 1.18 -29.28
N ASP A 224 -11.79 0.44 -29.50
CA ASP A 224 -12.90 0.37 -28.54
C ASP A 224 -12.63 -0.73 -27.49
N HIS A 225 -12.57 -0.35 -26.24
CA HIS A 225 -12.42 -1.21 -25.09
C HIS A 225 -13.64 -1.17 -24.16
N THR A 226 -14.82 -0.85 -24.68
CA THR A 226 -16.08 -1.02 -23.96
C THR A 226 -16.20 -2.48 -23.46
N SER A 227 -16.64 -2.66 -22.22
CA SER A 227 -16.79 -4.00 -21.64
C SER A 227 -17.76 -4.87 -22.43
N THR A 228 -17.43 -6.15 -22.56
CA THR A 228 -18.28 -7.16 -23.20
C THR A 228 -19.29 -7.80 -22.22
N ILE A 229 -19.33 -7.35 -20.96
CA ILE A 229 -20.33 -7.79 -20.00
C ILE A 229 -21.71 -7.30 -20.42
N THR A 230 -22.67 -8.21 -20.59
CA THR A 230 -24.06 -7.90 -20.98
C THR A 230 -25.02 -8.08 -19.81
N ALA A 231 -26.24 -7.56 -19.94
CA ALA A 231 -27.30 -7.75 -18.95
C ALA A 231 -27.58 -9.23 -18.66
N GLU A 232 -27.54 -10.10 -19.69
CA GLU A 232 -27.74 -11.54 -19.53
C GLU A 232 -26.74 -12.20 -18.57
N HIS A 233 -25.51 -11.69 -18.51
CA HIS A 233 -24.50 -12.19 -17.59
C HIS A 233 -24.85 -11.93 -16.10
N ILE A 234 -25.57 -10.84 -15.79
CA ILE A 234 -25.68 -10.34 -14.41
C ILE A 234 -27.11 -10.28 -13.87
N GLU A 235 -28.15 -10.07 -14.70
CA GLU A 235 -29.51 -9.78 -14.21
C GLU A 235 -30.11 -10.90 -13.34
N LYS A 236 -29.77 -12.16 -13.59
CA LYS A 236 -30.24 -13.27 -12.76
C LYS A 236 -29.82 -13.20 -11.29
N ASN A 237 -28.78 -12.40 -10.99
CA ASN A 237 -28.17 -12.26 -9.65
C ASN A 237 -28.45 -10.88 -9.01
N LEU A 238 -29.39 -10.08 -9.56
CA LEU A 238 -29.73 -8.73 -9.08
C LEU A 238 -30.96 -8.68 -8.16
N GLU A 239 -31.31 -9.81 -7.50
CA GLU A 239 -32.47 -9.89 -6.59
C GLU A 239 -33.80 -9.43 -7.25
N GLY A 240 -33.95 -9.67 -8.56
CA GLY A 240 -35.14 -9.29 -9.33
C GLY A 240 -35.13 -7.89 -9.90
N LEU A 241 -34.04 -7.13 -9.71
CA LEU A 241 -33.86 -5.82 -10.36
C LEU A 241 -33.36 -5.96 -11.79
N THR A 242 -33.72 -5.02 -12.64
CA THR A 242 -33.03 -4.79 -13.90
C THR A 242 -31.68 -4.10 -13.65
N VAL A 243 -30.76 -4.16 -14.63
CA VAL A 243 -29.49 -3.43 -14.54
C VAL A 243 -29.72 -1.94 -14.29
N GLN A 244 -30.67 -1.32 -14.97
CA GLN A 244 -30.98 0.09 -14.80
C GLN A 244 -31.45 0.41 -13.38
N GLN A 245 -32.34 -0.40 -12.83
CA GLN A 245 -32.81 -0.24 -11.43
C GLN A 245 -31.69 -0.42 -10.41
N ALA A 246 -30.78 -1.37 -10.65
CA ALA A 246 -29.62 -1.60 -9.78
C ALA A 246 -28.61 -0.42 -9.82
N LEU A 247 -28.39 0.21 -11.00
CA LEU A 247 -27.62 1.44 -11.16
C LEU A 247 -28.26 2.61 -10.39
N GLU A 248 -29.55 2.87 -10.62
CA GLU A 248 -30.29 3.98 -9.99
C GLU A 248 -30.35 3.84 -8.47
N SER A 249 -30.42 2.62 -7.95
CA SER A 249 -30.40 2.34 -6.51
C SER A 249 -28.99 2.26 -5.89
N ASN A 250 -27.94 2.57 -6.66
CA ASN A 250 -26.54 2.53 -6.22
C ASN A 250 -26.10 1.15 -5.70
N ARG A 251 -26.58 0.07 -6.32
CA ARG A 251 -26.27 -1.31 -5.89
C ARG A 251 -25.24 -2.02 -6.78
N LEU A 252 -24.70 -1.35 -7.83
CA LEU A 252 -23.66 -1.88 -8.70
C LEU A 252 -22.33 -1.21 -8.44
N TYR A 253 -21.29 -2.04 -8.32
CA TYR A 253 -19.92 -1.60 -8.06
C TYR A 253 -18.97 -2.32 -9.01
N ILE A 254 -17.79 -1.72 -9.22
CA ILE A 254 -16.76 -2.27 -10.10
C ILE A 254 -15.38 -2.19 -9.46
N LEU A 255 -14.61 -3.25 -9.65
CA LEU A 255 -13.15 -3.25 -9.48
C LEU A 255 -12.56 -3.28 -10.90
N ASP A 256 -12.07 -2.12 -11.36
CA ASP A 256 -11.58 -1.95 -12.74
C ASP A 256 -10.05 -1.82 -12.75
N HIS A 257 -9.40 -2.84 -13.27
CA HIS A 257 -7.97 -2.85 -13.55
C HIS A 257 -7.68 -2.82 -15.06
N HIS A 258 -8.71 -2.81 -15.93
CA HIS A 258 -8.55 -2.94 -17.35
C HIS A 258 -7.71 -1.81 -17.96
N ASP A 259 -8.18 -0.57 -17.85
CA ASP A 259 -7.52 0.58 -18.47
C ASP A 259 -6.14 0.87 -17.85
N ARG A 260 -5.96 0.45 -16.59
CA ARG A 260 -4.73 0.65 -15.82
C ARG A 260 -3.58 -0.23 -16.30
N PHE A 261 -3.89 -1.44 -16.76
CA PHE A 261 -2.87 -2.41 -17.15
C PHE A 261 -2.78 -2.62 -18.66
N MET A 262 -3.85 -2.46 -19.40
CA MET A 262 -3.89 -2.69 -20.84
C MET A 262 -2.72 -2.06 -21.61
N PRO A 263 -2.29 -0.80 -21.31
CA PRO A 263 -1.15 -0.17 -22.00
C PRO A 263 0.20 -0.88 -21.81
N PHE A 264 0.34 -1.71 -20.78
CA PHE A 264 1.61 -2.36 -20.42
C PHE A 264 1.61 -3.86 -20.71
N LEU A 265 0.44 -4.47 -20.92
CA LEU A 265 0.34 -5.93 -20.92
C LEU A 265 1.04 -6.63 -22.08
N ILE A 266 1.19 -5.99 -23.23
CA ILE A 266 1.99 -6.60 -24.32
C ILE A 266 3.44 -6.80 -23.85
N ASP A 267 4.03 -5.77 -23.28
CA ASP A 267 5.39 -5.84 -22.79
C ASP A 267 5.53 -6.76 -21.57
N VAL A 268 4.57 -6.72 -20.66
CA VAL A 268 4.54 -7.60 -19.46
C VAL A 268 4.40 -9.07 -19.86
N ASN A 269 3.52 -9.38 -20.81
CA ASN A 269 3.30 -10.75 -21.29
C ASN A 269 4.44 -11.30 -22.16
N ASN A 270 5.35 -10.42 -22.60
CA ASN A 270 6.61 -10.85 -23.22
C ASN A 270 7.70 -11.22 -22.18
N LEU A 271 7.47 -10.98 -20.89
CA LEU A 271 8.39 -11.46 -19.85
C LEU A 271 8.20 -12.96 -19.65
N PRO A 272 9.31 -13.74 -19.52
CA PRO A 272 9.22 -15.17 -19.28
C PRO A 272 8.40 -15.50 -18.02
N GLY A 273 7.50 -16.45 -18.12
CA GLY A 273 6.70 -16.92 -16.99
C GLY A 273 5.56 -15.99 -16.56
N ASN A 274 5.19 -15.02 -17.36
CA ASN A 274 4.05 -14.15 -17.13
C ASN A 274 2.96 -14.35 -18.17
N PHE A 275 1.73 -14.46 -17.70
CA PHE A 275 0.54 -14.33 -18.55
C PHE A 275 -0.59 -13.62 -17.80
N ILE A 276 -0.77 -12.36 -18.09
CA ILE A 276 -1.64 -11.44 -17.34
C ILE A 276 -2.78 -10.96 -18.24
N TYR A 277 -4.00 -10.94 -17.70
CA TYR A 277 -5.16 -10.28 -18.30
C TYR A 277 -5.39 -8.91 -17.67
N ALA A 278 -5.94 -7.98 -18.41
CA ALA A 278 -6.59 -6.80 -17.85
C ALA A 278 -7.99 -7.19 -17.39
N THR A 279 -8.36 -6.86 -16.15
CA THR A 279 -9.60 -7.39 -15.56
C THR A 279 -10.59 -6.29 -15.20
N ARG A 280 -11.90 -6.59 -15.38
CA ARG A 280 -13.02 -5.88 -14.77
C ARG A 280 -13.87 -6.85 -13.99
N THR A 281 -14.25 -6.49 -12.77
CA THR A 281 -15.12 -7.31 -11.93
C THR A 281 -16.29 -6.48 -11.46
N LEU A 282 -17.50 -6.94 -11.74
CA LEU A 282 -18.73 -6.31 -11.28
C LEU A 282 -19.24 -6.96 -10.01
N PHE A 283 -19.71 -6.14 -9.08
CA PHE A 283 -20.29 -6.57 -7.81
C PHE A 283 -21.68 -5.97 -7.63
N PHE A 284 -22.53 -6.71 -6.93
CA PHE A 284 -23.85 -6.28 -6.52
C PHE A 284 -23.95 -6.17 -5.00
N LEU A 285 -24.45 -5.05 -4.51
CA LEU A 285 -24.77 -4.86 -3.10
C LEU A 285 -26.12 -5.48 -2.81
N ARG A 286 -26.11 -6.59 -2.08
CA ARG A 286 -27.32 -7.31 -1.69
C ARG A 286 -28.13 -6.54 -0.65
N GLY A 287 -29.39 -6.92 -0.49
CA GLY A 287 -30.27 -6.34 0.53
C GLY A 287 -29.79 -6.59 1.97
N ASP A 288 -28.92 -7.56 2.19
CA ASP A 288 -28.32 -7.89 3.51
C ASP A 288 -26.99 -7.18 3.77
N GLY A 289 -26.58 -6.24 2.92
CA GLY A 289 -25.36 -5.42 3.07
C GLY A 289 -24.06 -6.06 2.54
N ARG A 290 -24.10 -7.31 2.08
CA ARG A 290 -22.92 -7.97 1.48
C ARG A 290 -22.77 -7.64 0.00
N LEU A 291 -21.53 -7.61 -0.47
CA LEU A 291 -21.24 -7.63 -1.90
C LEU A 291 -21.22 -9.08 -2.42
N THR A 292 -21.65 -9.24 -3.68
CA THR A 292 -21.57 -10.50 -4.41
C THR A 292 -20.96 -10.24 -5.78
N PRO A 293 -19.95 -11.00 -6.25
CA PRO A 293 -19.42 -10.85 -7.59
C PRO A 293 -20.48 -11.34 -8.61
N LEU A 294 -20.64 -10.56 -9.69
CA LEU A 294 -21.62 -10.84 -10.74
C LEU A 294 -20.97 -11.41 -12.00
N ALA A 295 -19.87 -10.82 -12.40
CA ALA A 295 -19.13 -11.18 -13.60
C ALA A 295 -17.69 -10.68 -13.51
N ILE A 296 -16.79 -11.45 -14.12
CA ILE A 296 -15.38 -11.09 -14.32
C ILE A 296 -15.12 -11.11 -15.83
N GLU A 297 -14.65 -10.00 -16.37
CA GLU A 297 -14.14 -9.89 -17.72
C GLU A 297 -12.60 -9.98 -17.68
N LEU A 298 -12.05 -10.91 -18.44
CA LEU A 298 -10.62 -11.07 -18.69
C LEU A 298 -10.31 -10.63 -20.12
N SER A 299 -9.44 -9.63 -20.27
CA SER A 299 -9.07 -9.03 -21.56
C SER A 299 -7.59 -9.26 -21.86
N GLU A 300 -7.31 -10.00 -22.94
CA GLU A 300 -5.97 -10.24 -23.45
C GLU A 300 -5.65 -9.15 -24.49
N PRO A 301 -4.50 -8.44 -24.38
CA PRO A 301 -4.11 -7.47 -25.40
C PRO A 301 -3.72 -8.15 -26.70
N ILE A 302 -4.20 -7.62 -27.82
CA ILE A 302 -3.82 -8.06 -29.16
C ILE A 302 -3.51 -6.86 -30.05
N ILE A 303 -2.58 -7.02 -30.99
CA ILE A 303 -2.30 -5.97 -31.98
C ILE A 303 -3.11 -6.26 -33.24
N GLN A 304 -4.01 -5.35 -33.59
CA GLN A 304 -4.84 -5.44 -34.77
C GLN A 304 -4.89 -4.10 -35.52
N GLY A 305 -4.50 -4.09 -36.78
CA GLY A 305 -4.53 -2.86 -37.60
C GLY A 305 -3.63 -1.73 -37.04
N GLY A 306 -2.58 -2.05 -36.29
CA GLY A 306 -1.70 -1.06 -35.67
C GLY A 306 -2.22 -0.51 -34.32
N LEU A 307 -3.37 -0.98 -33.84
CA LEU A 307 -3.94 -0.63 -32.54
C LEU A 307 -3.72 -1.76 -31.54
N THR A 308 -3.58 -1.42 -30.26
CA THR A 308 -3.61 -2.37 -29.15
C THR A 308 -5.07 -2.60 -28.74
N THR A 309 -5.73 -3.58 -29.35
CA THR A 309 -7.09 -3.99 -29.01
C THR A 309 -7.11 -5.12 -27.97
N ALA A 310 -8.28 -5.64 -27.61
CA ALA A 310 -8.40 -6.74 -26.68
C ALA A 310 -9.28 -7.88 -27.20
N LYS A 311 -8.90 -9.12 -26.87
CA LYS A 311 -9.78 -10.29 -26.90
C LYS A 311 -10.31 -10.49 -25.49
N SER A 312 -11.59 -10.21 -25.28
CA SER A 312 -12.24 -10.28 -23.97
C SER A 312 -13.16 -11.49 -23.84
N LYS A 313 -13.22 -12.07 -22.63
CA LYS A 313 -14.15 -13.15 -22.29
C LYS A 313 -14.72 -12.91 -20.90
N VAL A 314 -16.03 -13.16 -20.76
CA VAL A 314 -16.76 -12.94 -19.51
C VAL A 314 -16.99 -14.30 -18.81
N TYR A 315 -16.75 -14.29 -17.51
CA TYR A 315 -16.98 -15.41 -16.59
C TYR A 315 -17.99 -14.98 -15.55
N THR A 316 -18.91 -15.90 -15.19
CA THR A 316 -19.94 -15.65 -14.16
C THR A 316 -19.86 -16.72 -13.08
N PRO A 317 -20.35 -16.42 -11.85
CA PRO A 317 -20.32 -17.36 -10.75
C PRO A 317 -20.95 -18.72 -11.09
N VAL A 318 -20.21 -19.79 -10.78
CA VAL A 318 -20.62 -21.18 -10.91
C VAL A 318 -20.34 -21.88 -9.58
N PRO A 319 -21.24 -22.80 -9.13
CA PRO A 319 -21.00 -23.58 -7.93
C PRO A 319 -19.67 -24.32 -7.97
N SER A 320 -18.96 -24.37 -6.83
CA SER A 320 -17.70 -25.09 -6.70
C SER A 320 -17.88 -26.60 -6.94
N GLY A 321 -16.80 -27.28 -7.37
CA GLY A 321 -16.74 -28.73 -7.53
C GLY A 321 -16.95 -29.23 -8.96
N SER A 322 -17.29 -28.35 -9.92
CA SER A 322 -17.25 -28.65 -11.35
C SER A 322 -16.00 -28.06 -12.01
N VAL A 323 -15.68 -28.45 -13.23
CA VAL A 323 -14.60 -27.86 -14.03
C VAL A 323 -14.86 -26.37 -14.24
N GLU A 324 -16.11 -26.00 -14.54
CA GLU A 324 -16.52 -24.58 -14.67
C GLU A 324 -16.39 -23.81 -13.35
N GLY A 325 -16.61 -24.46 -12.21
CA GLY A 325 -16.36 -23.86 -10.89
C GLY A 325 -14.88 -23.53 -10.68
N TRP A 326 -13.98 -24.39 -11.13
CA TRP A 326 -12.55 -24.12 -11.10
C TRP A 326 -12.11 -23.01 -12.09
N VAL A 327 -12.75 -22.95 -13.26
CA VAL A 327 -12.57 -21.83 -14.21
C VAL A 327 -13.00 -20.52 -13.55
N TRP A 328 -14.10 -20.51 -12.79
CA TRP A 328 -14.52 -19.34 -12.01
C TRP A 328 -13.51 -18.97 -10.91
N GLU A 329 -12.97 -19.96 -10.18
CA GLU A 329 -11.92 -19.71 -9.18
C GLU A 329 -10.65 -19.13 -9.83
N LEU A 330 -10.25 -19.63 -11.00
CA LEU A 330 -9.14 -19.05 -11.78
C LEU A 330 -9.45 -17.62 -12.22
N ALA A 331 -10.68 -17.31 -12.63
CA ALA A 331 -11.04 -15.94 -12.98
C ALA A 331 -10.85 -14.98 -11.79
N LYS A 332 -11.26 -15.39 -10.58
CA LYS A 332 -10.98 -14.63 -9.35
C LYS A 332 -9.48 -14.49 -9.08
N ALA A 333 -8.69 -15.53 -9.33
CA ALA A 333 -7.23 -15.47 -9.17
C ALA A 333 -6.58 -14.46 -10.11
N TYR A 334 -6.99 -14.34 -11.36
CA TYR A 334 -6.49 -13.32 -12.29
C TYR A 334 -6.85 -11.88 -11.82
N VAL A 335 -8.05 -11.70 -11.26
CA VAL A 335 -8.40 -10.41 -10.63
C VAL A 335 -7.47 -10.11 -9.46
N ALA A 336 -7.24 -11.09 -8.60
CA ALA A 336 -6.35 -10.94 -7.44
C ALA A 336 -4.89 -10.65 -7.84
N VAL A 337 -4.40 -11.21 -8.96
CA VAL A 337 -3.08 -10.86 -9.53
C VAL A 337 -3.03 -9.37 -9.90
N ASN A 338 -4.03 -8.87 -10.62
CA ASN A 338 -4.08 -7.46 -10.99
C ASN A 338 -4.13 -6.56 -9.72
N ASP A 339 -5.01 -6.90 -8.78
CA ASP A 339 -5.17 -6.14 -7.56
C ASP A 339 -3.89 -6.16 -6.70
N SER A 340 -3.19 -7.30 -6.62
CA SER A 340 -1.90 -7.40 -5.93
C SER A 340 -0.82 -6.50 -6.54
N GLY A 341 -0.73 -6.47 -7.87
CA GLY A 341 0.21 -5.58 -8.56
C GLY A 341 -0.09 -4.10 -8.34
N TRP A 342 -1.35 -3.70 -8.47
CA TRP A 342 -1.77 -2.33 -8.23
C TRP A 342 -1.58 -1.92 -6.77
N HIS A 343 -1.96 -2.80 -5.85
CA HIS A 343 -1.77 -2.59 -4.42
C HIS A 343 -0.32 -2.24 -4.08
N GLN A 344 0.63 -3.08 -4.49
CA GLN A 344 2.04 -2.89 -4.15
C GLN A 344 2.62 -1.61 -4.76
N LEU A 345 2.28 -1.30 -6.01
CA LEU A 345 2.96 -0.26 -6.79
C LEU A 345 2.29 1.11 -6.70
N VAL A 346 0.98 1.13 -6.48
CA VAL A 346 0.19 2.37 -6.48
C VAL A 346 -0.42 2.64 -5.12
N SER A 347 -1.31 1.76 -4.64
CA SER A 347 -2.02 2.04 -3.38
C SER A 347 -1.06 2.15 -2.19
N HIS A 348 -0.04 1.29 -2.15
CA HIS A 348 0.97 1.27 -1.10
C HIS A 348 2.17 2.16 -1.44
N TRP A 349 2.98 1.78 -2.46
CA TRP A 349 4.22 2.53 -2.73
C TRP A 349 3.97 3.98 -3.15
N LEU A 350 3.22 4.22 -4.23
CA LEU A 350 3.03 5.57 -4.76
C LEU A 350 2.28 6.46 -3.76
N ASN A 351 1.06 6.03 -3.37
CA ASN A 351 0.11 6.87 -2.63
C ASN A 351 0.44 7.04 -1.15
N THR A 352 1.45 6.32 -0.63
CA THR A 352 1.94 6.51 0.73
C THR A 352 3.43 6.85 0.75
N HIS A 353 4.32 5.91 0.49
CA HIS A 353 5.76 6.08 0.62
C HIS A 353 6.34 7.19 -0.27
N ALA A 354 6.08 7.12 -1.58
CA ALA A 354 6.72 8.00 -2.55
C ALA A 354 6.25 9.45 -2.42
N VAL A 355 4.94 9.67 -2.27
CA VAL A 355 4.38 11.04 -2.18
C VAL A 355 4.69 11.71 -0.85
N MET A 356 5.07 10.97 0.19
CA MET A 356 5.42 11.53 1.50
C MET A 356 6.81 12.15 1.54
N GLU A 357 7.77 11.70 0.75
CA GLU A 357 9.13 12.23 0.80
C GLU A 357 9.24 13.74 0.54
N PRO A 358 8.54 14.33 -0.45
CA PRO A 358 8.54 15.78 -0.62
C PRO A 358 8.07 16.54 0.62
N PHE A 359 7.06 16.03 1.34
CA PHE A 359 6.59 16.66 2.57
C PHE A 359 7.64 16.58 3.70
N VAL A 360 8.26 15.40 3.87
CA VAL A 360 9.33 15.23 4.87
C VAL A 360 10.49 16.20 4.59
N ILE A 361 10.98 16.21 3.36
CA ILE A 361 12.14 17.04 2.96
C ILE A 361 11.82 18.52 3.11
N SER A 362 10.70 19.00 2.56
CA SER A 362 10.33 20.40 2.61
C SER A 362 10.07 20.88 4.04
N THR A 363 9.45 20.04 4.89
CA THR A 363 9.25 20.35 6.31
C THR A 363 10.57 20.58 7.02
N ASN A 364 11.52 19.66 6.86
CA ASN A 364 12.82 19.76 7.52
C ASN A 364 13.71 20.87 6.94
N ARG A 365 13.47 21.29 5.72
CA ARG A 365 14.21 22.41 5.10
C ARG A 365 13.71 23.79 5.48
N HIS A 366 12.40 23.96 5.67
CA HIS A 366 11.79 25.27 5.81
C HIS A 366 11.20 25.55 7.18
N LEU A 367 10.72 24.53 7.90
CA LEU A 367 10.16 24.73 9.24
C LEU A 367 11.21 24.47 10.30
N SER A 368 11.37 25.43 11.22
CA SER A 368 12.17 25.24 12.44
C SER A 368 11.64 24.05 13.24
N VAL A 369 12.50 23.31 13.91
CA VAL A 369 12.10 22.22 14.84
C VAL A 369 11.19 22.72 15.97
N THR A 370 11.26 24.01 16.29
CA THR A 370 10.39 24.66 17.28
C THR A 370 9.07 25.17 16.68
N HIS A 371 8.92 25.10 15.36
CA HIS A 371 7.72 25.60 14.68
C HIS A 371 6.50 24.69 14.98
N PRO A 372 5.29 25.25 15.21
CA PRO A 372 4.12 24.43 15.58
C PRO A 372 3.75 23.42 14.50
N VAL A 373 3.81 23.78 13.22
CA VAL A 373 3.52 22.86 12.13
C VAL A 373 4.58 21.76 12.03
N HIS A 374 5.87 22.06 12.29
CA HIS A 374 6.89 21.02 12.39
C HIS A 374 6.58 20.03 13.52
N LYS A 375 6.29 20.53 14.72
CA LYS A 375 5.95 19.69 15.88
C LYS A 375 4.68 18.85 15.67
N LEU A 376 3.72 19.36 14.90
CA LEU A 376 2.52 18.64 14.52
C LEU A 376 2.83 17.47 13.59
N LEU A 377 3.64 17.71 12.55
CA LEU A 377 3.88 16.75 11.46
C LEU A 377 5.05 15.79 11.70
N SER A 378 6.08 16.18 12.44
CA SER A 378 7.31 15.40 12.61
C SER A 378 7.11 13.97 13.11
N PRO A 379 6.17 13.64 14.01
CA PRO A 379 5.92 12.25 14.41
C PRO A 379 5.43 11.36 13.27
N HIS A 380 4.81 11.98 12.25
CA HIS A 380 4.25 11.29 11.08
C HIS A 380 5.28 11.11 9.96
N TYR A 381 6.53 11.49 10.21
CA TYR A 381 7.68 11.32 9.30
C TYR A 381 8.73 10.34 9.82
N ARG A 382 8.65 9.99 11.10
CA ARG A 382 9.60 9.07 11.73
C ARG A 382 9.79 7.82 10.87
N ASP A 383 11.03 7.41 10.67
CA ASP A 383 11.43 6.21 9.91
C ASP A 383 11.15 6.25 8.39
N THR A 384 10.28 7.14 7.89
CA THR A 384 9.85 7.18 6.48
C THR A 384 11.02 7.27 5.51
N MET A 385 11.98 8.15 5.75
CA MET A 385 13.14 8.30 4.86
C MET A 385 14.03 7.06 4.85
N THR A 386 14.20 6.40 6.01
CA THR A 386 15.00 5.17 6.10
C THR A 386 14.33 4.00 5.40
N ILE A 387 13.04 3.76 5.65
CA ILE A 387 12.35 2.64 5.00
C ILE A 387 12.27 2.83 3.49
N ASN A 388 12.04 4.05 3.02
CA ASN A 388 12.04 4.36 1.59
C ASN A 388 13.41 4.13 0.95
N ALA A 389 14.48 4.50 1.63
CA ALA A 389 15.85 4.23 1.17
C ALA A 389 16.11 2.72 1.07
N LEU A 390 15.70 1.95 2.08
CA LEU A 390 15.80 0.49 2.08
C LEU A 390 14.96 -0.15 0.98
N ALA A 391 13.73 0.30 0.79
CA ALA A 391 12.86 -0.17 -0.28
C ALA A 391 13.49 0.05 -1.66
N ARG A 392 14.04 1.23 -1.92
CA ARG A 392 14.78 1.51 -3.17
C ARG A 392 16.07 0.70 -3.30
N GLN A 393 16.69 0.35 -2.19
CA GLN A 393 17.91 -0.46 -2.25
C GLN A 393 17.62 -1.91 -2.60
N THR A 394 16.48 -2.45 -2.20
CA THR A 394 16.26 -3.90 -2.15
C THR A 394 15.01 -4.38 -2.88
N LEU A 395 13.93 -3.61 -2.84
CA LEU A 395 12.61 -4.07 -3.29
C LEU A 395 12.28 -3.59 -4.69
N ILE A 396 12.26 -2.27 -4.86
CA ILE A 396 11.68 -1.60 -6.04
C ILE A 396 12.73 -1.11 -7.04
N ASN A 397 14.01 -1.30 -6.77
CA ASN A 397 15.06 -0.96 -7.72
C ASN A 397 15.14 -1.96 -8.87
N ALA A 398 15.87 -1.56 -9.92
CA ALA A 398 16.15 -2.42 -11.05
C ALA A 398 16.74 -3.76 -10.61
N GLY A 399 16.10 -4.85 -11.01
CA GLY A 399 16.41 -6.20 -10.55
C GLY A 399 16.13 -6.43 -9.06
N GLY A 400 15.31 -5.62 -8.43
CA GLY A 400 14.83 -5.79 -7.06
C GLY A 400 13.85 -6.95 -6.91
N ILE A 401 13.41 -7.20 -5.66
CA ILE A 401 12.54 -8.35 -5.36
C ILE A 401 11.20 -8.23 -6.10
N PHE A 402 10.63 -7.02 -6.21
CA PHE A 402 9.35 -6.83 -6.92
C PHE A 402 9.43 -7.23 -8.39
N GLU A 403 10.53 -6.92 -9.08
CA GLU A 403 10.66 -7.33 -10.47
C GLU A 403 10.62 -8.85 -10.68
N MET A 404 10.86 -9.63 -9.63
CA MET A 404 10.86 -11.10 -9.69
C MET A 404 9.60 -11.74 -9.13
N THR A 405 8.90 -11.07 -8.25
CA THR A 405 7.79 -11.65 -7.49
C THR A 405 6.43 -11.05 -7.81
N VAL A 406 6.37 -9.92 -8.53
CA VAL A 406 5.12 -9.26 -8.92
C VAL A 406 5.07 -9.11 -10.44
N PHE A 407 3.93 -9.38 -11.04
CA PHE A 407 3.78 -9.52 -12.50
C PHE A 407 4.29 -8.37 -13.36
N PRO A 408 4.22 -7.08 -12.98
CA PRO A 408 4.75 -6.02 -13.84
C PRO A 408 6.26 -6.11 -14.06
N GLY A 409 6.97 -6.83 -13.21
CA GLY A 409 8.41 -7.04 -13.36
C GLY A 409 9.16 -5.72 -13.51
N LYS A 410 10.05 -5.63 -14.48
CA LYS A 410 10.85 -4.43 -14.74
C LYS A 410 10.04 -3.18 -15.15
N PHE A 411 8.75 -3.32 -15.46
CA PHE A 411 7.85 -2.20 -15.82
C PHE A 411 7.15 -1.58 -14.60
N ALA A 412 7.29 -2.16 -13.42
CA ALA A 412 6.58 -1.79 -12.20
C ALA A 412 6.65 -0.28 -11.87
N LEU A 413 7.86 0.28 -11.80
CA LEU A 413 8.02 1.70 -11.49
C LEU A 413 7.63 2.63 -12.65
N GLY A 414 7.75 2.15 -13.89
CA GLY A 414 7.22 2.87 -15.05
C GLY A 414 5.71 3.06 -14.97
N MET A 415 4.98 2.03 -14.52
CA MET A 415 3.54 2.12 -14.29
C MET A 415 3.20 3.12 -13.19
N SER A 416 3.88 3.06 -12.03
CA SER A 416 3.69 4.04 -10.95
C SER A 416 3.95 5.47 -11.42
N ALA A 417 4.99 5.69 -12.23
CA ALA A 417 5.33 7.01 -12.78
C ALA A 417 4.25 7.56 -13.73
N VAL A 418 3.59 6.69 -14.51
CA VAL A 418 2.47 7.10 -15.36
C VAL A 418 1.25 7.48 -14.52
N VAL A 419 0.93 6.68 -13.50
CA VAL A 419 -0.20 6.95 -12.60
C VAL A 419 -0.02 8.25 -11.83
N TYR A 420 1.20 8.57 -11.42
CA TYR A 420 1.50 9.80 -10.69
C TYR A 420 1.13 11.08 -11.46
N LYS A 421 1.11 11.07 -12.78
CA LYS A 421 0.71 12.24 -13.60
C LYS A 421 -0.71 12.73 -13.30
N ASP A 422 -1.58 11.81 -12.87
CA ASP A 422 -2.97 12.11 -12.53
C ASP A 422 -3.20 12.23 -11.01
N TRP A 423 -2.13 12.18 -10.22
CA TRP A 423 -2.22 12.31 -8.77
C TRP A 423 -2.65 13.72 -8.36
N LYS A 424 -3.57 13.81 -7.41
CA LYS A 424 -4.05 15.08 -6.85
C LYS A 424 -4.04 15.02 -5.34
N PHE A 425 -3.36 15.97 -4.73
CA PHE A 425 -3.25 16.05 -3.27
C PHE A 425 -4.62 16.18 -2.59
N THR A 426 -5.52 16.99 -3.15
CA THR A 426 -6.85 17.24 -2.59
C THR A 426 -7.78 16.00 -2.62
N GLU A 427 -7.46 15.00 -3.40
CA GLU A 427 -8.20 13.74 -3.48
C GLU A 427 -7.61 12.63 -2.59
N GLN A 428 -6.55 12.94 -1.80
CA GLN A 428 -5.90 11.94 -0.93
C GLN A 428 -6.53 11.87 0.47
N GLY A 429 -7.36 12.83 0.85
CA GLY A 429 -8.16 12.78 2.08
C GLY A 429 -9.27 11.74 1.95
N LEU A 430 -9.52 10.95 3.01
CA LEU A 430 -10.50 9.86 2.95
C LEU A 430 -11.90 10.29 2.51
N PRO A 431 -12.51 11.38 3.02
CA PRO A 431 -13.84 11.80 2.55
C PRO A 431 -13.86 12.14 1.05
N ASP A 432 -12.81 12.83 0.57
CA ASP A 432 -12.69 13.25 -0.83
C ASP A 432 -12.48 12.03 -1.76
N ASP A 433 -11.66 11.06 -1.33
CA ASP A 433 -11.47 9.79 -2.04
C ASP A 433 -12.77 8.98 -2.15
N LEU A 434 -13.51 8.85 -1.04
CA LEU A 434 -14.79 8.12 -1.04
C LEU A 434 -15.83 8.77 -1.95
N ILE A 435 -15.92 10.10 -1.97
CA ILE A 435 -16.82 10.83 -2.89
C ILE A 435 -16.37 10.63 -4.34
N LYS A 436 -15.08 10.79 -4.63
CA LYS A 436 -14.52 10.59 -5.97
C LYS A 436 -14.82 9.19 -6.52
N ARG A 437 -14.68 8.17 -5.70
CA ARG A 437 -14.99 6.78 -6.08
C ARG A 437 -16.50 6.46 -6.11
N GLY A 438 -17.35 7.43 -5.71
CA GLY A 438 -18.80 7.23 -5.60
C GLY A 438 -19.18 6.25 -4.50
N MET A 439 -18.31 6.03 -3.50
CA MET A 439 -18.58 5.16 -2.34
C MET A 439 -19.31 5.91 -1.23
N ALA A 440 -19.27 7.23 -1.26
CA ALA A 440 -20.01 8.12 -0.36
C ALA A 440 -20.64 9.29 -1.12
N VAL A 441 -21.58 9.93 -0.48
CA VAL A 441 -22.19 11.20 -0.91
C VAL A 441 -22.03 12.24 0.19
N GLU A 442 -22.00 13.53 -0.19
CA GLU A 442 -22.04 14.61 0.79
C GLU A 442 -23.32 14.54 1.63
N ASP A 443 -23.18 14.67 2.92
CA ASP A 443 -24.27 14.69 3.88
C ASP A 443 -23.90 15.62 5.05
N PRO A 444 -24.30 16.91 4.99
CA PRO A 444 -24.01 17.88 6.06
C PRO A 444 -24.59 17.49 7.43
N SER A 445 -25.60 16.60 7.47
CA SER A 445 -26.22 16.12 8.70
C SER A 445 -25.46 14.99 9.37
N SER A 446 -24.56 14.32 8.62
CA SER A 446 -23.70 13.27 9.14
C SER A 446 -22.57 13.87 10.02
N PRO A 447 -22.15 13.19 11.09
CA PRO A 447 -21.00 13.59 11.91
C PRO A 447 -19.72 13.77 11.09
N TYR A 448 -19.58 13.01 10.00
CA TYR A 448 -18.42 13.02 9.12
C TYR A 448 -18.64 13.85 7.84
N LYS A 449 -19.79 14.56 7.72
CA LYS A 449 -20.22 15.34 6.54
C LYS A 449 -20.35 14.52 5.25
N VAL A 450 -20.23 13.22 5.35
CA VAL A 450 -20.44 12.26 4.26
C VAL A 450 -21.26 11.07 4.75
N ARG A 451 -21.98 10.42 3.84
CA ARG A 451 -22.74 9.20 4.08
C ARG A 451 -22.30 8.12 3.12
N LEU A 452 -21.89 6.97 3.66
CA LEU A 452 -21.49 5.80 2.87
C LEU A 452 -22.68 5.21 2.10
N LEU A 453 -22.47 4.78 0.87
CA LEU A 453 -23.46 4.04 0.09
C LEU A 453 -23.43 2.53 0.42
N VAL A 454 -22.28 2.00 0.81
CA VAL A 454 -22.14 0.69 1.44
C VAL A 454 -21.93 0.93 2.92
N SER A 455 -22.97 0.76 3.73
CA SER A 455 -22.92 1.08 5.16
C SER A 455 -21.94 0.21 5.94
N ASP A 456 -21.86 -1.09 5.61
CA ASP A 456 -20.89 -2.04 6.15
C ASP A 456 -19.66 -2.11 5.24
N TYR A 457 -18.91 -1.01 5.16
CA TYR A 457 -17.60 -0.89 4.49
C TYR A 457 -16.55 -0.63 5.57
N PRO A 458 -15.93 -1.68 6.14
CA PRO A 458 -15.09 -1.57 7.34
C PRO A 458 -13.97 -0.54 7.22
N TYR A 459 -13.22 -0.53 6.12
CA TYR A 459 -12.19 0.47 5.86
C TYR A 459 -12.72 1.90 5.94
N ALA A 460 -13.85 2.17 5.28
CA ALA A 460 -14.40 3.51 5.22
C ALA A 460 -15.03 3.93 6.55
N ALA A 461 -15.75 3.03 7.22
CA ALA A 461 -16.42 3.32 8.49
C ALA A 461 -15.40 3.64 9.60
N ASP A 462 -14.39 2.80 9.77
CA ASP A 462 -13.33 3.02 10.75
C ASP A 462 -12.46 4.21 10.35
N GLY A 463 -12.13 4.32 9.06
CA GLY A 463 -11.32 5.39 8.51
C GLY A 463 -11.94 6.78 8.69
N LEU A 464 -13.26 6.94 8.51
CA LEU A 464 -13.94 8.22 8.73
C LEU A 464 -13.90 8.65 10.20
N ALA A 465 -14.00 7.72 11.14
CA ALA A 465 -13.84 8.03 12.55
C ALA A 465 -12.42 8.51 12.88
N ILE A 466 -11.40 7.82 12.34
CA ILE A 466 -9.98 8.21 12.49
C ILE A 466 -9.71 9.55 11.81
N TRP A 467 -10.16 9.73 10.57
CA TRP A 467 -10.01 11.00 9.84
C TRP A 467 -10.56 12.17 10.63
N HIS A 468 -11.78 12.03 11.15
CA HIS A 468 -12.42 13.10 11.92
C HIS A 468 -11.68 13.39 13.24
N ALA A 469 -11.15 12.38 13.92
CA ALA A 469 -10.32 12.57 15.10
C ALA A 469 -9.03 13.36 14.77
N ILE A 470 -8.37 13.03 13.66
CA ILE A 470 -7.18 13.77 13.18
C ILE A 470 -7.57 15.22 12.82
N GLU A 471 -8.64 15.42 12.05
CA GLU A 471 -9.10 16.74 11.61
C GLU A 471 -9.43 17.65 12.81
N GLN A 472 -10.11 17.13 13.82
CA GLN A 472 -10.38 17.87 15.05
C GLN A 472 -9.10 18.22 15.81
N TYR A 473 -8.20 17.26 15.97
CA TYR A 473 -6.91 17.48 16.62
C TYR A 473 -6.12 18.59 15.92
N VAL A 474 -5.95 18.49 14.60
CA VAL A 474 -5.23 19.47 13.79
C VAL A 474 -5.86 20.85 13.91
N SER A 475 -7.19 20.92 13.80
CA SER A 475 -7.91 22.21 13.88
C SER A 475 -7.80 22.86 15.25
N GLU A 476 -7.99 22.09 16.34
CA GLU A 476 -7.85 22.58 17.72
C GLU A 476 -6.40 23.01 18.02
N TYR A 477 -5.41 22.27 17.52
CA TYR A 477 -4.00 22.58 17.70
C TYR A 477 -3.60 23.86 16.94
N LEU A 478 -3.97 23.98 15.67
CA LEU A 478 -3.63 25.14 14.85
C LEU A 478 -4.32 26.42 15.36
N ALA A 479 -5.53 26.33 15.91
CA ALA A 479 -6.24 27.46 16.48
C ALA A 479 -5.50 28.13 17.66
N ILE A 480 -4.60 27.40 18.34
CA ILE A 480 -3.74 27.97 19.38
C ILE A 480 -2.78 29.01 18.78
N TYR A 481 -2.26 28.73 17.58
CA TYR A 481 -1.16 29.50 16.99
C TYR A 481 -1.57 30.42 15.85
N TYR A 482 -2.69 30.12 15.18
CA TYR A 482 -3.22 30.87 14.03
C TYR A 482 -4.65 31.34 14.32
N PRO A 483 -4.81 32.44 15.06
CA PRO A 483 -6.12 32.96 15.42
C PRO A 483 -6.91 33.53 14.22
N ASN A 484 -6.24 33.79 13.11
CA ASN A 484 -6.83 34.25 11.84
C ASN A 484 -5.88 34.01 10.66
N ASP A 485 -6.42 34.17 9.46
CA ASP A 485 -5.72 33.94 8.20
C ASP A 485 -4.52 34.88 8.00
N GLY A 486 -4.59 36.11 8.49
CA GLY A 486 -3.50 37.09 8.37
C GLY A 486 -2.22 36.65 9.09
N VAL A 487 -2.34 35.95 10.22
CA VAL A 487 -1.18 35.38 10.93
C VAL A 487 -0.54 34.26 10.10
N LEU A 488 -1.34 33.42 9.47
CA LEU A 488 -0.85 32.37 8.58
C LEU A 488 -0.17 32.95 7.32
N GLN A 489 -0.79 33.94 6.69
CA GLN A 489 -0.24 34.58 5.50
C GLN A 489 1.10 35.29 5.79
N GLY A 490 1.28 35.80 7.01
CA GLY A 490 2.51 36.40 7.50
C GLY A 490 3.58 35.41 7.96
N ASP A 491 3.27 34.10 8.04
CA ASP A 491 4.22 33.10 8.46
C ASP A 491 5.10 32.64 7.29
N THR A 492 6.29 33.25 7.19
CA THR A 492 7.22 33.04 6.08
C THR A 492 7.73 31.58 6.01
N GLU A 493 7.84 30.88 7.14
CA GLU A 493 8.28 29.48 7.17
C GLU A 493 7.22 28.56 6.54
N VAL A 494 5.96 28.74 6.89
CA VAL A 494 4.85 27.94 6.30
C VAL A 494 4.69 28.26 4.82
N GLN A 495 4.79 29.53 4.41
CA GLN A 495 4.69 29.91 3.00
C GLN A 495 5.84 29.29 2.17
N ALA A 496 7.07 29.32 2.70
CA ALA A 496 8.22 28.71 2.05
C ALA A 496 8.13 27.17 2.00
N TRP A 497 7.68 26.53 3.10
CA TRP A 497 7.42 25.10 3.17
C TRP A 497 6.46 24.64 2.09
N TRP A 498 5.30 25.30 1.99
CA TRP A 498 4.27 24.92 1.02
C TRP A 498 4.69 25.18 -0.42
N LYS A 499 5.41 26.29 -0.65
CA LYS A 499 5.99 26.60 -1.95
C LYS A 499 6.98 25.53 -2.39
N GLU A 500 7.91 25.13 -1.54
CA GLU A 500 8.90 24.09 -1.82
C GLU A 500 8.22 22.74 -2.12
N THR A 501 7.25 22.34 -1.30
CA THR A 501 6.47 21.11 -1.50
C THR A 501 5.85 21.06 -2.90
N ARG A 502 5.19 22.14 -3.30
CA ARG A 502 4.50 22.26 -4.59
C ARG A 502 5.47 22.40 -5.76
N GLU A 503 6.39 23.37 -5.69
CA GLU A 503 7.17 23.80 -6.85
C GLU A 503 8.42 22.94 -7.09
N VAL A 504 8.96 22.33 -6.04
CA VAL A 504 10.12 21.46 -6.11
C VAL A 504 9.73 20.00 -5.89
N GLY A 505 9.02 19.71 -4.81
CA GLY A 505 8.62 18.35 -4.46
C GLY A 505 7.71 17.68 -5.49
N HIS A 506 6.76 18.44 -6.01
CA HIS A 506 5.76 18.01 -7.01
C HIS A 506 5.77 18.93 -8.25
N GLY A 507 6.95 19.31 -8.71
CA GLY A 507 7.15 20.40 -9.65
C GLY A 507 6.50 20.24 -11.02
N ASP A 508 6.26 19.02 -11.49
CA ASP A 508 5.50 18.74 -12.72
C ASP A 508 4.00 19.06 -12.57
N LEU A 509 3.48 19.03 -11.35
CA LEU A 509 2.09 19.33 -11.01
C LEU A 509 1.92 20.73 -10.39
N LYS A 510 3.00 21.54 -10.30
CA LYS A 510 3.05 22.83 -9.57
C LYS A 510 1.97 23.84 -9.99
N ASP A 511 1.58 23.82 -11.26
CA ASP A 511 0.63 24.75 -11.85
C ASP A 511 -0.82 24.22 -11.82
N ALA A 512 -1.04 23.04 -11.24
CA ALA A 512 -2.36 22.45 -11.12
C ALA A 512 -3.27 23.30 -10.22
N PRO A 513 -4.52 23.60 -10.65
CA PRO A 513 -5.39 24.54 -9.95
C PRO A 513 -5.93 24.02 -8.62
N TRP A 514 -5.81 22.71 -8.38
CA TRP A 514 -6.29 22.07 -7.16
C TRP A 514 -5.37 22.24 -5.94
N TRP A 515 -4.13 22.73 -6.09
CA TRP A 515 -3.26 22.98 -4.95
C TRP A 515 -3.83 24.01 -3.98
N PRO A 516 -3.90 23.73 -2.66
CA PRO A 516 -4.21 24.74 -1.66
C PRO A 516 -3.26 25.92 -1.78
N LYS A 517 -3.82 27.13 -1.72
CA LYS A 517 -3.04 28.38 -1.82
C LYS A 517 -2.30 28.72 -0.53
N MET A 518 -2.62 28.04 0.54
CA MET A 518 -2.10 28.24 1.91
C MET A 518 -2.36 29.66 2.42
N GLN A 519 -3.54 30.20 2.11
CA GLN A 519 -3.96 31.54 2.48
C GLN A 519 -4.95 31.57 3.63
N SER A 520 -5.52 30.44 4.02
CA SER A 520 -6.47 30.32 5.13
C SER A 520 -6.09 29.21 6.10
N VAL A 521 -6.47 29.39 7.38
CA VAL A 521 -6.22 28.39 8.42
C VAL A 521 -6.92 27.06 8.10
N PRO A 522 -8.15 27.03 7.55
CA PRO A 522 -8.76 25.78 7.08
C PRO A 522 -7.97 25.06 5.97
N GLU A 523 -7.33 25.77 5.03
CA GLU A 523 -6.46 25.14 4.04
C GLU A 523 -5.25 24.47 4.69
N LEU A 524 -4.60 25.13 5.66
CA LEU A 524 -3.50 24.55 6.43
C LEU A 524 -3.97 23.32 7.22
N ALA A 525 -5.11 23.42 7.89
CA ALA A 525 -5.68 22.34 8.67
C ALA A 525 -5.97 21.11 7.79
N LYS A 526 -6.63 21.31 6.64
CA LYS A 526 -6.91 20.23 5.68
C LYS A 526 -5.63 19.60 5.14
N ALA A 527 -4.63 20.43 4.81
CA ALA A 527 -3.34 19.93 4.31
C ALA A 527 -2.61 19.07 5.36
N CYS A 528 -2.50 19.56 6.60
CA CYS A 528 -1.88 18.79 7.69
C CYS A 528 -2.65 17.50 7.99
N THR A 529 -4.00 17.54 8.01
CA THR A 529 -4.84 16.35 8.20
C THR A 529 -4.59 15.31 7.11
N THR A 530 -4.51 15.74 5.84
CA THR A 530 -4.23 14.85 4.71
C THR A 530 -2.85 14.20 4.82
N ILE A 531 -1.82 14.98 5.18
CA ILE A 531 -0.44 14.45 5.36
C ILE A 531 -0.41 13.42 6.50
N ILE A 532 -1.05 13.71 7.64
CA ILE A 532 -1.12 12.78 8.78
C ILE A 532 -1.87 11.51 8.37
N TRP A 533 -3.00 11.64 7.66
CA TRP A 533 -3.77 10.50 7.16
C TRP A 533 -2.93 9.58 6.26
N ILE A 534 -2.23 10.15 5.27
CA ILE A 534 -1.38 9.38 4.35
C ILE A 534 -0.26 8.67 5.12
N GLY A 535 0.44 9.41 5.99
CA GLY A 535 1.58 8.89 6.74
C GLY A 535 1.23 7.88 7.82
N SER A 536 -0.02 7.81 8.27
CA SER A 536 -0.45 6.93 9.35
C SER A 536 -1.54 5.94 8.90
N ALA A 537 -2.79 6.35 8.94
CA ALA A 537 -3.94 5.44 8.78
C ALA A 537 -4.06 4.85 7.36
N LEU A 538 -3.84 5.63 6.31
CA LEU A 538 -3.86 5.10 4.95
C LEU A 538 -2.76 4.04 4.77
N HIS A 539 -1.53 4.36 5.19
CA HIS A 539 -0.42 3.40 5.13
C HIS A 539 -0.74 2.14 5.93
N ALA A 540 -1.26 2.27 7.16
CA ALA A 540 -1.63 1.10 7.97
C ALA A 540 -2.65 0.21 7.25
N ALA A 541 -3.69 0.79 6.65
CA ALA A 541 -4.74 0.07 5.95
C ALA A 541 -4.22 -0.76 4.75
N VAL A 542 -3.22 -0.24 4.03
CA VAL A 542 -2.67 -0.92 2.84
C VAL A 542 -1.37 -1.68 3.10
N ASN A 543 -0.79 -1.60 4.31
CA ASN A 543 0.45 -2.28 4.64
C ASN A 543 0.26 -3.51 5.53
N PHE A 544 -0.35 -3.36 6.72
CA PHE A 544 -0.33 -4.42 7.73
C PHE A 544 -1.26 -5.61 7.43
N GLY A 545 -2.09 -5.50 6.40
CA GLY A 545 -2.86 -6.61 5.83
C GLY A 545 -2.08 -7.50 4.85
N GLN A 546 -0.85 -7.13 4.47
CA GLN A 546 -0.11 -7.86 3.44
C GLN A 546 0.08 -9.34 3.82
N TYR A 547 0.69 -9.63 4.97
CA TYR A 547 0.85 -11.02 5.39
C TYR A 547 -0.48 -11.68 5.80
N PRO A 548 -1.35 -11.05 6.58
CA PRO A 548 -2.64 -11.62 6.96
C PRO A 548 -3.47 -12.15 5.80
N TYR A 549 -3.50 -11.46 4.66
CA TYR A 549 -4.28 -11.84 3.47
C TYR A 549 -3.43 -12.46 2.37
N ALA A 550 -2.30 -11.83 2.01
CA ALA A 550 -1.45 -12.23 0.89
C ALA A 550 -0.31 -13.18 1.31
N GLY A 551 -0.14 -13.45 2.59
CA GLY A 551 0.74 -14.51 3.06
C GLY A 551 0.31 -15.91 2.60
N PHE A 552 -0.95 -16.10 2.17
CA PHE A 552 -1.43 -17.29 1.51
C PHE A 552 -1.70 -16.99 0.03
N LEU A 553 -0.75 -17.29 -0.83
CA LEU A 553 -0.77 -16.89 -2.23
C LEU A 553 -1.95 -17.40 -3.07
N PRO A 554 -2.56 -18.56 -2.81
CA PRO A 554 -3.81 -18.91 -3.51
C PRO A 554 -4.92 -17.87 -3.33
N ASN A 555 -4.97 -17.18 -2.19
CA ASN A 555 -5.91 -16.08 -1.96
C ASN A 555 -5.53 -14.81 -2.76
N ARG A 556 -4.24 -14.45 -2.74
CA ARG A 556 -3.74 -13.22 -3.40
C ARG A 556 -2.45 -13.49 -4.16
N PRO A 557 -2.54 -14.19 -5.31
CA PRO A 557 -1.38 -14.43 -6.15
C PRO A 557 -0.83 -13.11 -6.71
N THR A 558 0.48 -13.05 -6.91
CA THR A 558 1.18 -11.85 -7.42
C THR A 558 1.58 -11.97 -8.89
N VAL A 559 1.49 -13.18 -9.44
CA VAL A 559 1.79 -13.51 -10.85
C VAL A 559 0.81 -14.57 -11.33
N SER A 560 0.45 -14.53 -12.59
CA SER A 560 -0.14 -15.66 -13.32
C SER A 560 0.79 -16.05 -14.48
N ARG A 561 0.94 -17.37 -14.68
CA ARG A 561 1.96 -17.93 -15.57
C ARG A 561 1.40 -18.60 -16.82
N ARG A 562 0.11 -18.85 -16.83
CA ARG A 562 -0.60 -19.58 -17.90
C ARG A 562 -1.85 -18.81 -18.33
N ARG A 563 -2.31 -19.10 -19.51
CA ARG A 563 -3.61 -18.66 -20.00
C ARG A 563 -4.74 -19.33 -19.22
N MET A 564 -5.90 -18.68 -19.21
CA MET A 564 -7.13 -19.33 -18.80
C MET A 564 -7.34 -20.59 -19.63
N PRO A 565 -7.51 -21.78 -19.02
CA PRO A 565 -7.76 -23.02 -19.75
C PRO A 565 -9.00 -22.90 -20.66
N GLU A 566 -8.87 -23.33 -21.90
CA GLU A 566 -9.98 -23.36 -22.88
C GLU A 566 -10.22 -24.80 -23.35
N PRO A 567 -11.49 -25.22 -23.56
CA PRO A 567 -11.80 -26.57 -24.06
C PRO A 567 -10.96 -26.94 -25.28
N GLY A 568 -10.34 -28.11 -25.24
CA GLY A 568 -9.45 -28.61 -26.29
C GLY A 568 -7.98 -28.27 -26.15
N THR A 569 -7.58 -27.53 -25.11
CA THR A 569 -6.16 -27.27 -24.76
C THR A 569 -5.64 -28.32 -23.77
N GLU A 570 -4.31 -28.42 -23.66
CA GLU A 570 -3.66 -29.30 -22.68
C GLU A 570 -3.92 -28.83 -21.24
N GLU A 571 -3.94 -27.53 -21.02
CA GLU A 571 -4.26 -26.91 -19.72
C GLU A 571 -5.70 -27.22 -19.28
N TYR A 572 -6.65 -27.29 -20.22
CA TYR A 572 -8.03 -27.68 -19.89
C TYR A 572 -8.12 -29.19 -19.56
N ALA A 573 -7.41 -30.02 -20.28
CA ALA A 573 -7.33 -31.46 -19.96
C ALA A 573 -6.62 -31.70 -18.60
N GLU A 574 -5.64 -30.86 -18.22
CA GLU A 574 -5.06 -30.91 -16.88
C GLU A 574 -6.08 -30.47 -15.82
N LEU A 575 -6.85 -29.41 -16.08
CA LEU A 575 -7.91 -28.91 -15.18
C LEU A 575 -9.01 -29.96 -14.96
N GLU A 576 -9.41 -30.74 -16.00
CA GLU A 576 -10.36 -31.81 -15.86
C GLU A 576 -9.83 -33.01 -15.01
N ARG A 577 -8.55 -33.30 -15.14
CA ARG A 577 -7.91 -34.42 -14.48
C ARG A 577 -7.49 -34.12 -13.05
N ASP A 578 -6.90 -32.96 -12.81
CA ASP A 578 -6.35 -32.51 -11.53
C ASP A 578 -6.50 -30.98 -11.39
N PRO A 579 -7.69 -30.52 -11.01
CA PRO A 579 -8.00 -29.10 -11.03
C PRO A 579 -7.23 -28.28 -9.99
N GLU A 580 -6.88 -28.85 -8.85
CA GLU A 580 -6.11 -28.18 -7.81
C GLU A 580 -4.68 -27.90 -8.30
N ARG A 581 -4.04 -28.89 -8.88
CA ARG A 581 -2.73 -28.77 -9.50
C ARG A 581 -2.74 -27.75 -10.64
N ALA A 582 -3.72 -27.80 -11.54
CA ALA A 582 -3.88 -26.86 -12.64
C ALA A 582 -4.03 -25.41 -12.14
N PHE A 583 -4.80 -25.19 -11.08
CA PHE A 583 -4.94 -23.90 -10.42
C PHE A 583 -3.59 -23.40 -9.90
N ILE A 584 -2.89 -24.21 -9.10
CA ILE A 584 -1.60 -23.86 -8.48
C ILE A 584 -0.55 -23.55 -9.55
N HIS A 585 -0.48 -24.36 -10.62
CA HIS A 585 0.47 -24.14 -11.70
C HIS A 585 0.15 -22.92 -12.56
N THR A 586 -1.06 -22.37 -12.47
CA THR A 586 -1.44 -21.13 -13.16
C THR A 586 -0.99 -19.89 -12.40
N ILE A 587 -0.92 -19.95 -11.09
CA ILE A 587 -0.48 -18.83 -10.24
C ILE A 587 1.02 -18.87 -9.95
N THR A 588 1.47 -18.13 -8.97
CA THR A 588 2.86 -17.94 -8.57
C THR A 588 3.62 -19.25 -8.32
N SER A 589 4.84 -19.38 -8.81
CA SER A 589 5.68 -20.57 -8.60
C SER A 589 6.08 -20.75 -7.13
N GLN A 590 6.51 -21.96 -6.75
CA GLN A 590 6.97 -22.25 -5.38
C GLN A 590 8.04 -21.28 -4.90
N ILE A 591 9.03 -20.98 -5.74
CA ILE A 591 10.13 -20.08 -5.38
C ILE A 591 9.67 -18.63 -5.23
N GLN A 592 8.88 -18.14 -6.17
CA GLN A 592 8.28 -16.80 -6.06
C GLN A 592 7.39 -16.70 -4.81
N THR A 593 6.67 -17.77 -4.48
CA THR A 593 5.88 -17.89 -3.25
C THR A 593 6.75 -17.75 -2.02
N ILE A 594 7.80 -18.54 -1.89
CA ILE A 594 8.68 -18.52 -0.71
C ILE A 594 9.30 -17.13 -0.51
N ILE A 595 9.82 -16.54 -1.57
CA ILE A 595 10.45 -15.21 -1.50
C ILE A 595 9.42 -14.15 -1.17
N GLY A 596 8.30 -14.12 -1.89
CA GLY A 596 7.25 -13.13 -1.71
C GLY A 596 6.65 -13.19 -0.32
N VAL A 597 6.27 -14.38 0.15
CA VAL A 597 5.64 -14.55 1.47
C VAL A 597 6.61 -14.24 2.61
N SER A 598 7.89 -14.65 2.50
CA SER A 598 8.91 -14.28 3.49
C SER A 598 9.13 -12.77 3.57
N LEU A 599 9.05 -12.08 2.43
CA LEU A 599 9.11 -10.62 2.40
C LEU A 599 7.88 -9.98 3.06
N LEU A 600 6.68 -10.47 2.71
CA LEU A 600 5.43 -9.95 3.26
C LEU A 600 5.36 -10.15 4.79
N GLU A 601 5.89 -11.27 5.31
CA GLU A 601 6.00 -11.50 6.75
C GLU A 601 6.74 -10.35 7.43
N VAL A 602 7.86 -9.99 6.82
CA VAL A 602 8.70 -8.92 7.33
C VAL A 602 7.98 -7.58 7.28
N LEU A 603 7.45 -7.21 6.11
CA LEU A 603 6.80 -5.92 5.86
C LEU A 603 5.46 -5.74 6.61
N SER A 604 4.95 -6.77 7.25
CA SER A 604 3.69 -6.72 8.02
C SER A 604 3.90 -6.73 9.53
N LYS A 605 5.17 -6.75 10.01
CA LYS A 605 5.47 -6.76 11.44
C LYS A 605 5.50 -5.37 12.02
N HIS A 606 4.82 -5.17 13.13
CA HIS A 606 5.05 -4.02 14.00
C HIS A 606 6.33 -4.21 14.80
N SER A 607 7.15 -3.16 14.92
CA SER A 607 8.36 -3.17 15.76
C SER A 607 8.01 -3.06 17.23
N SER A 608 8.95 -3.48 18.10
CA SER A 608 8.75 -3.42 19.55
C SER A 608 8.79 -1.98 20.11
N ASP A 609 9.35 -1.03 19.37
CA ASP A 609 9.40 0.40 19.68
C ASP A 609 8.38 1.24 18.90
N GLU A 610 7.36 0.58 18.32
CA GLU A 610 6.35 1.25 17.54
C GLU A 610 5.56 2.27 18.37
N LEU A 611 5.36 3.45 17.82
CA LEU A 611 4.49 4.48 18.36
C LEU A 611 3.24 4.59 17.52
N TYR A 612 2.12 4.34 18.15
CA TYR A 612 0.83 4.39 17.49
C TYR A 612 0.23 5.80 17.47
N LEU A 613 -0.70 6.02 16.55
CA LEU A 613 -1.41 7.28 16.42
C LEU A 613 -2.01 7.70 17.78
N GLY A 614 -1.79 8.96 18.18
CA GLY A 614 -2.14 9.46 19.50
C GLY A 614 -1.12 9.20 20.61
N GLN A 615 0.05 8.65 20.28
CA GLN A 615 1.19 8.50 21.19
C GLN A 615 2.35 9.43 20.80
N ARG A 616 3.23 9.73 21.73
CA ARG A 616 4.45 10.53 21.55
C ARG A 616 5.63 9.88 22.29
N ASP A 617 6.84 10.08 21.77
CA ASP A 617 8.09 9.59 22.36
C ASP A 617 8.30 10.12 23.78
N THR A 618 7.98 11.39 23.97
CA THR A 618 8.12 12.07 25.26
C THR A 618 6.83 12.78 25.63
N PRO A 619 6.39 12.71 26.91
CA PRO A 619 5.21 13.42 27.36
C PRO A 619 5.29 14.94 27.15
N GLU A 620 6.49 15.51 27.32
CA GLU A 620 6.78 16.95 27.21
C GLU A 620 7.35 17.30 25.82
N TRP A 621 6.76 16.79 24.74
CA TRP A 621 7.16 17.15 23.36
C TRP A 621 6.99 18.64 23.03
N THR A 622 6.27 19.37 23.85
CA THR A 622 6.13 20.83 23.82
C THR A 622 5.97 21.36 25.23
N SER A 623 6.41 22.59 25.44
CA SER A 623 6.20 23.32 26.70
C SER A 623 4.85 24.04 26.77
N ASP A 624 4.06 24.03 25.69
CA ASP A 624 2.75 24.68 25.65
C ASP A 624 1.66 23.77 26.27
N PRO A 625 1.11 24.14 27.45
CA PRO A 625 0.11 23.32 28.13
C PRO A 625 -1.20 23.19 27.36
N LYS A 626 -1.55 24.17 26.51
CA LYS A 626 -2.76 24.08 25.67
C LYS A 626 -2.58 23.02 24.58
N ALA A 627 -1.40 22.94 23.98
CA ALA A 627 -1.09 21.94 22.98
C ALA A 627 -1.06 20.53 23.60
N LEU A 628 -0.54 20.38 24.82
CA LEU A 628 -0.57 19.10 25.56
C LEU A 628 -2.02 18.66 25.85
N GLU A 629 -2.88 19.57 26.25
CA GLU A 629 -4.29 19.29 26.51
C GLU A 629 -5.05 18.88 25.23
N VAL A 630 -4.82 19.58 24.12
CA VAL A 630 -5.42 19.24 22.82
C VAL A 630 -4.96 17.84 22.37
N PHE A 631 -3.68 17.54 22.52
CA PHE A 631 -3.14 16.21 22.19
C PHE A 631 -3.74 15.10 23.07
N LYS A 632 -3.91 15.36 24.37
CA LYS A 632 -4.56 14.41 25.27
C LYS A 632 -5.98 14.09 24.81
N ARG A 633 -6.79 15.11 24.44
CA ARG A 633 -8.15 14.88 23.91
C ARG A 633 -8.12 14.04 22.62
N PHE A 634 -7.15 14.25 21.77
CA PHE A 634 -6.97 13.43 20.57
C PHE A 634 -6.70 11.96 20.93
N SER A 635 -5.76 11.71 21.83
CA SER A 635 -5.46 10.36 22.33
C SER A 635 -6.70 9.68 22.93
N ASP A 636 -7.45 10.41 23.79
CA ASP A 636 -8.67 9.90 24.41
C ASP A 636 -9.73 9.51 23.35
N ARG A 637 -9.92 10.33 22.29
CA ARG A 637 -10.85 10.03 21.18
C ARG A 637 -10.44 8.75 20.43
N LEU A 638 -9.16 8.53 20.22
CA LEU A 638 -8.68 7.32 19.55
C LEU A 638 -8.93 6.06 20.40
N VAL A 639 -8.78 6.14 21.72
CA VAL A 639 -9.13 5.05 22.63
C VAL A 639 -10.64 4.76 22.63
N GLU A 640 -11.49 5.79 22.49
CA GLU A 640 -12.91 5.59 22.28
C GLU A 640 -13.23 4.87 20.95
N ILE A 641 -12.50 5.21 19.89
CA ILE A 641 -12.62 4.55 18.58
C ILE A 641 -12.23 3.08 18.67
N GLU A 642 -11.19 2.73 19.43
CA GLU A 642 -10.82 1.32 19.68
C GLU A 642 -11.98 0.51 20.23
N SER A 643 -12.68 1.06 21.23
CA SER A 643 -13.85 0.41 21.84
C SER A 643 -15.00 0.24 20.83
N LYS A 644 -15.22 1.23 19.96
CA LYS A 644 -16.24 1.14 18.89
C LYS A 644 -15.89 0.07 17.86
N VAL A 645 -14.64 0.01 17.40
CA VAL A 645 -14.17 -1.00 16.44
C VAL A 645 -14.37 -2.41 17.00
N VAL A 646 -14.02 -2.63 18.28
CA VAL A 646 -14.26 -3.92 18.94
C VAL A 646 -15.75 -4.24 18.99
N GLY A 647 -16.59 -3.28 19.34
CA GLY A 647 -18.05 -3.45 19.35
C GLY A 647 -18.62 -3.83 17.97
N MET A 648 -18.21 -3.10 16.93
CA MET A 648 -18.62 -3.38 15.55
C MET A 648 -18.16 -4.76 15.05
N ASN A 649 -16.97 -5.21 15.44
CA ASN A 649 -16.47 -6.54 15.09
C ASN A 649 -17.26 -7.69 15.74
N HIS A 650 -18.05 -7.42 16.78
CA HIS A 650 -18.93 -8.38 17.43
C HIS A 650 -20.41 -8.23 16.99
N ASP A 651 -20.72 -7.22 16.18
CA ASP A 651 -22.06 -7.00 15.67
C ASP A 651 -22.40 -7.99 14.54
N PRO A 652 -23.37 -8.91 14.70
CA PRO A 652 -23.73 -9.88 13.69
C PRO A 652 -24.39 -9.29 12.44
N GLU A 653 -24.86 -8.04 12.50
CA GLU A 653 -25.44 -7.35 11.35
C GLU A 653 -24.34 -6.80 10.41
N LEU A 654 -23.13 -6.55 10.93
CA LEU A 654 -21.99 -6.06 10.16
C LEU A 654 -21.16 -7.24 9.60
N LYS A 655 -21.66 -7.87 8.56
CA LYS A 655 -21.15 -9.13 8.01
C LYS A 655 -19.79 -9.02 7.34
N ASN A 656 -19.46 -7.83 6.81
CA ASN A 656 -18.20 -7.61 6.13
C ASN A 656 -17.01 -7.41 7.11
N ARG A 657 -17.29 -7.30 8.42
CA ARG A 657 -16.25 -7.14 9.44
C ARG A 657 -15.40 -8.41 9.62
N ASN A 658 -16.01 -9.58 9.64
CA ASN A 658 -15.36 -10.86 9.92
C ASN A 658 -15.31 -11.79 8.70
N GLY A 659 -16.37 -11.82 7.91
CA GLY A 659 -16.52 -12.67 6.74
C GLY A 659 -16.44 -14.17 6.99
N PRO A 660 -16.42 -14.99 5.94
CA PRO A 660 -16.22 -16.44 6.01
C PRO A 660 -14.90 -16.86 6.65
N ALA A 661 -13.86 -16.04 6.54
CA ALA A 661 -12.56 -16.28 7.16
C ALA A 661 -12.57 -16.12 8.69
N LYS A 662 -13.63 -15.51 9.25
CA LYS A 662 -13.72 -15.15 10.68
C LYS A 662 -12.53 -14.32 11.16
N PHE A 663 -12.01 -13.50 10.29
CA PHE A 663 -10.90 -12.61 10.55
C PHE A 663 -11.44 -11.18 10.69
N PRO A 664 -11.51 -10.63 11.93
CA PRO A 664 -12.07 -9.31 12.17
C PRO A 664 -11.22 -8.22 11.51
N TYR A 665 -11.85 -7.21 10.94
CA TYR A 665 -11.15 -6.05 10.40
C TYR A 665 -10.54 -5.21 11.52
N MET A 666 -9.20 -5.15 11.56
CA MET A 666 -8.44 -4.49 12.62
C MET A 666 -7.35 -3.54 12.07
N LEU A 667 -7.22 -3.42 10.74
CA LEU A 667 -6.14 -2.62 10.12
C LEU A 667 -6.20 -1.13 10.49
N LEU A 668 -7.39 -0.63 10.80
CA LEU A 668 -7.63 0.72 11.31
C LEU A 668 -8.03 0.75 12.80
N TYR A 669 -7.66 -0.25 13.57
CA TYR A 669 -7.71 -0.18 15.02
C TYR A 669 -6.53 0.66 15.52
N PRO A 670 -6.74 1.81 16.21
CA PRO A 670 -5.65 2.75 16.52
C PRO A 670 -4.51 2.17 17.34
N ASN A 671 -4.82 1.32 18.31
CA ASN A 671 -3.89 0.75 19.30
C ASN A 671 -3.20 1.79 20.21
N THR A 672 -3.83 2.96 20.36
CA THR A 672 -3.35 4.09 21.18
C THR A 672 -3.24 3.72 22.65
N SER A 673 -4.10 2.81 23.13
CA SER A 673 -4.12 2.33 24.52
C SER A 673 -2.96 1.37 24.86
N ASP A 674 -2.22 0.87 23.87
CA ASP A 674 -1.10 -0.05 24.09
C ASP A 674 0.23 0.71 24.31
N HIS A 675 0.56 0.94 25.56
CA HIS A 675 1.82 1.60 25.95
C HIS A 675 2.98 0.63 26.20
N LYS A 676 2.78 -0.67 25.99
CA LYS A 676 3.77 -1.71 26.35
C LYS A 676 4.35 -2.45 25.14
N GLY A 677 3.97 -2.07 23.93
CA GLY A 677 4.40 -2.77 22.71
C GLY A 677 3.86 -4.21 22.62
N ALA A 678 2.73 -4.51 23.29
CA ALA A 678 2.10 -5.83 23.23
C ALA A 678 1.58 -6.19 21.84
N ALA A 679 1.42 -5.20 20.97
CA ALA A 679 1.04 -5.38 19.57
C ALA A 679 2.23 -5.51 18.61
N ALA A 680 3.46 -5.75 19.10
CA ALA A 680 4.60 -6.08 18.24
C ALA A 680 4.37 -7.40 17.48
N GLY A 681 4.87 -7.49 16.26
CA GLY A 681 4.75 -8.68 15.42
C GLY A 681 3.61 -8.61 14.38
N LEU A 682 3.14 -9.78 13.93
CA LEU A 682 2.12 -9.93 12.88
C LEU A 682 0.71 -9.87 13.46
N THR A 683 0.28 -8.73 13.93
CA THR A 683 -1.01 -8.59 14.62
C THR A 683 -2.16 -8.15 13.72
N ALA A 684 -1.88 -7.61 12.54
CA ALA A 684 -2.85 -6.92 11.68
C ALA A 684 -3.64 -5.82 12.43
N LYS A 685 -3.02 -5.22 13.47
CA LYS A 685 -3.69 -4.33 14.41
C LYS A 685 -2.76 -3.19 14.80
N GLY A 686 -3.22 -1.98 14.64
CA GLY A 686 -2.50 -0.77 15.04
C GLY A 686 -2.23 0.17 13.88
N ILE A 687 -2.33 1.46 14.15
CA ILE A 687 -1.99 2.54 13.23
C ILE A 687 -0.71 3.20 13.73
N PRO A 688 0.47 2.90 13.18
CA PRO A 688 1.68 3.64 13.49
C PRO A 688 1.54 5.12 13.19
N ASN A 689 2.24 5.97 13.93
CA ASN A 689 2.27 7.40 13.66
C ASN A 689 2.76 7.74 12.25
N SER A 690 3.64 6.90 11.70
CA SER A 690 4.34 7.17 10.44
C SER A 690 4.48 5.93 9.59
N ILE A 691 4.95 6.12 8.35
CA ILE A 691 5.36 5.06 7.46
C ILE A 691 6.66 4.46 8.03
N SER A 692 6.51 3.40 8.82
CA SER A 692 7.60 2.83 9.62
C SER A 692 8.16 1.53 9.04
N ILE A 693 7.52 0.98 8.00
CA ILE A 693 7.89 -0.29 7.38
C ILE A 693 7.49 -0.34 5.91
#